data_9ee2fddf470d4b8629083403e33e6be0
#
_entry.id   9ee2fddf470d4b8629083403e33e6be0
#
_cell.length_a   1.000
_cell.length_b   1.000
_cell.length_c   1.000
_cell.angle_alpha   90.00
_cell.angle_beta   90.00
_cell.angle_gamma   90.00
#
_symmetry.space_group_name_H-M   'P 1'
#
loop_
_entity.id
_entity.type
_entity.pdbx_description
1 polymer ?
#
loop_
_entity_poly.entity_id
_entity_poly.type
_entity_poly.pdbx_seq_one_letter_code
_entity_poly.pdbx_strand_id
1 'polypeptide(L)'
;MRASGHAPRVSLLAVLLTAAVQAMAAEPAPADDARTLDQVQVIGQATSYATTTVSQETLNRQQVISSVNNALNELPGVVVSEADATGSSVWGTQISMRGFVTNRDTQQIGTTIDGLPNGGSGYGGGSLANRYIDTLDLETVEVSQGTADISSRSNEALGGTLNFLTSDPLAEQRLRMVVGGGDHDARKYYVRYDTGLLGGHTRAWVSASSARVNDWIDGTGHVSNDNLAAKFVTELDRWTLSGYASYNDADEPEYTSVTPAAFATNPDRDGLTGTLTGIPYLDQNFRSGSRALRENTFGYLRGAFDSGNGFKATLTGYAHKMEGRGDWLPPYLVQARNDGAGRPESEYLGGSTVYGGSALGQFYFVNPDGSAAQMRAGCVPRAGFSAEYDPNCYAAGVQGVQSYRHSHYDNDRAGATADVEWKQTLGSVDNTVRGGVWVEQYDRSVRRDWHRLLNVGTDIGFDHQPYWVQFEDRYKTSEQMYYVEDVARFGPFSARVGVKQFFVDQKRNRVIGNAESVRSDSKSDPLLSAGATWTLPVDGLELFGGYSQNFAAIPSGVLGETDAQRFARVEPETADNIELGLRVSRWPLTGSLTLYNIKFDNRIVYLPARLADGIDYLDETDGVYENFGGVESTGLEAALGYGWDNGWRLNGAYTYNRSKYLGSGNAARDTELGIVDGAQVIGQPKHVLVVSADWQGDSWNAGISGRYLGERYLDASNTAKLPSATVFNANIGFDLQSLSPRLKGVGASLVVSNLTDRKYLAGVDGSNSAFIGAPRTVGFSVRVDL
;
A
#
# COMPACT_ATOMS: atom_id res chain seq x y z
N MET A 1 -19.47 -12.67 26.54
CA MET A 1 -20.69 -11.94 26.20
C MET A 1 -20.32 -10.49 25.94
N ARG A 2 -20.02 -10.16 24.72
CA ARG A 2 -20.19 -8.80 24.18
C ARG A 2 -20.77 -9.02 22.79
N ALA A 3 -22.05 -8.76 22.67
CA ALA A 3 -22.75 -8.71 21.41
C ALA A 3 -22.08 -7.61 20.55
N SER A 4 -21.72 -7.94 19.33
CA SER A 4 -21.34 -6.97 18.31
C SER A 4 -22.54 -6.09 18.00
N GLY A 5 -22.67 -4.99 18.74
CA GLY A 5 -23.67 -3.96 18.52
C GLY A 5 -23.30 -3.13 17.32
N HIS A 6 -23.83 -3.47 16.15
CA HIS A 6 -23.85 -2.62 14.98
C HIS A 6 -24.94 -1.55 15.13
N ALA A 7 -24.77 -0.63 16.07
CA ALA A 7 -25.50 0.65 16.15
C ALA A 7 -24.90 1.45 17.30
N PRO A 8 -24.29 2.57 17.10
CA PRO A 8 -24.93 3.83 16.71
C PRO A 8 -24.05 4.74 15.80
N ARG A 9 -23.34 4.16 14.83
CA ARG A 9 -22.40 4.94 13.97
C ARG A 9 -23.11 5.91 13.04
N VAL A 10 -24.34 5.63 12.62
CA VAL A 10 -25.19 6.54 11.82
C VAL A 10 -25.66 7.76 12.62
N SER A 11 -25.75 7.63 13.95
CA SER A 11 -26.21 8.70 14.82
C SER A 11 -25.20 9.84 14.99
N LEU A 12 -23.89 9.56 14.90
CA LEU A 12 -22.86 10.59 15.02
C LEU A 12 -22.79 11.48 13.77
N LEU A 13 -22.94 10.88 12.60
CA LEU A 13 -23.03 11.62 11.33
C LEU A 13 -24.27 12.51 11.27
N ALA A 14 -25.41 12.03 11.76
CA ALA A 14 -26.65 12.80 11.83
C ALA A 14 -26.59 13.94 12.87
N VAL A 15 -25.87 13.75 13.98
CA VAL A 15 -25.67 14.80 15.02
C VAL A 15 -24.70 15.87 14.51
N LEU A 16 -23.67 15.51 13.78
CA LEU A 16 -22.73 16.47 13.17
C LEU A 16 -23.42 17.29 12.05
N LEU A 17 -24.27 16.67 11.25
CA LEU A 17 -25.09 17.35 10.25
C LEU A 17 -26.10 18.34 10.86
N THR A 18 -26.74 18.01 11.97
CA THR A 18 -27.68 18.90 12.66
C THR A 18 -26.98 20.05 13.38
N ALA A 19 -25.79 19.85 13.92
CA ALA A 19 -24.99 20.90 14.56
C ALA A 19 -24.43 21.91 13.51
N ALA A 20 -24.07 21.45 12.33
CA ALA A 20 -23.55 22.28 11.25
C ALA A 20 -24.61 23.20 10.64
N VAL A 21 -25.86 22.77 10.56
CA VAL A 21 -26.98 23.59 10.02
C VAL A 21 -27.35 24.77 10.93
N GLN A 22 -27.05 24.70 12.23
CA GLN A 22 -27.30 25.80 13.17
C GLN A 22 -26.24 26.90 13.22
N ALA A 23 -25.06 26.69 12.59
CA ALA A 23 -23.94 27.65 12.58
C ALA A 23 -23.95 28.60 11.36
N MET A 24 -24.92 28.49 10.46
CA MET A 24 -24.93 29.16 9.16
C MET A 24 -25.58 30.55 9.14
N ALA A 25 -25.14 31.48 10.00
CA ALA A 25 -25.57 32.88 9.92
C ALA A 25 -24.36 33.84 10.02
N ALA A 26 -23.51 33.87 8.98
CA ALA A 26 -22.56 34.95 8.76
C ALA A 26 -22.34 35.14 7.26
N GLU A 27 -22.36 36.41 6.81
CA GLU A 27 -22.16 36.79 5.41
C GLU A 27 -20.72 36.49 4.93
N PRO A 28 -20.51 36.03 3.70
CA PRO A 28 -19.19 35.74 3.16
C PRO A 28 -18.46 36.98 2.65
N ALA A 29 -17.15 37.06 2.94
CA ALA A 29 -16.22 38.03 2.35
C ALA A 29 -15.91 37.66 0.87
N PRO A 30 -15.49 38.64 0.03
CA PRO A 30 -15.30 38.42 -1.39
C PRO A 30 -14.08 37.55 -1.71
N ALA A 31 -14.28 36.57 -2.60
CA ALA A 31 -13.24 35.67 -3.08
C ALA A 31 -12.21 36.40 -3.96
N ASP A 32 -10.95 36.21 -3.68
CA ASP A 32 -9.83 36.62 -4.52
C ASP A 32 -9.65 35.65 -5.68
N ASP A 33 -9.53 36.17 -6.91
CA ASP A 33 -9.47 35.42 -8.18
C ASP A 33 -8.08 34.79 -8.36
N ALA A 34 -7.81 33.70 -7.69
CA ALA A 34 -6.60 32.91 -7.91
C ALA A 34 -6.85 31.85 -9.00
N ARG A 35 -6.81 32.25 -10.28
CA ARG A 35 -6.64 31.35 -11.42
C ARG A 35 -5.18 30.84 -11.49
N THR A 36 -4.74 30.10 -10.51
CA THR A 36 -3.50 29.31 -10.59
C THR A 36 -3.88 27.85 -10.78
N LEU A 37 -3.88 27.43 -12.03
CA LEU A 37 -3.91 26.01 -12.40
C LEU A 37 -2.67 25.34 -11.84
N ASP A 38 -2.84 24.51 -10.82
CA ASP A 38 -1.78 23.69 -10.30
C ASP A 38 -1.30 22.74 -11.39
N GLN A 39 -0.09 22.93 -11.83
CA GLN A 39 0.59 22.10 -12.80
C GLN A 39 0.83 20.72 -12.19
N VAL A 40 0.89 19.69 -13.03
CA VAL A 40 1.67 18.47 -12.70
C VAL A 40 3.11 18.96 -12.47
N GLN A 41 3.41 19.32 -11.24
CA GLN A 41 4.70 19.89 -10.92
C GLN A 41 5.71 18.75 -10.79
N VAL A 42 6.43 18.50 -11.87
CA VAL A 42 7.77 17.95 -11.80
C VAL A 42 8.65 19.04 -11.18
N ILE A 43 8.48 19.35 -9.90
CA ILE A 43 9.30 20.33 -9.20
C ILE A 43 9.64 19.82 -7.80
N GLY A 44 10.69 19.01 -7.73
CA GLY A 44 11.50 19.03 -6.54
C GLY A 44 12.29 20.35 -6.56
N GLN A 45 12.00 21.28 -5.65
CA GLN A 45 12.83 22.47 -5.51
C GLN A 45 14.27 22.07 -5.23
N ALA A 46 15.19 22.30 -6.20
CA ALA A 46 16.64 22.14 -6.06
C ALA A 46 17.12 20.76 -5.57
N THR A 47 16.37 19.69 -5.84
CA THR A 47 16.83 18.32 -5.55
C THR A 47 17.69 17.78 -6.69
N SER A 48 18.79 17.13 -6.35
CA SER A 48 19.70 16.53 -7.34
C SER A 48 19.31 15.10 -7.73
N TYR A 49 18.04 14.71 -7.54
CA TYR A 49 17.48 13.40 -7.89
C TYR A 49 16.04 13.55 -8.41
N ALA A 50 15.52 12.49 -9.03
CA ALA A 50 14.17 12.50 -9.59
C ALA A 50 13.12 12.51 -8.49
N THR A 51 12.26 13.53 -8.49
CA THR A 51 11.08 13.65 -7.65
C THR A 51 9.91 14.13 -8.50
N THR A 52 8.72 13.60 -8.21
CA THR A 52 7.47 14.01 -8.84
C THR A 52 6.38 14.15 -7.79
N THR A 53 5.36 14.92 -8.08
CA THR A 53 4.19 15.07 -7.21
C THR A 53 2.92 14.78 -7.98
N VAL A 54 1.94 14.19 -7.30
CA VAL A 54 0.58 14.04 -7.82
C VAL A 54 -0.19 15.31 -7.49
N SER A 55 -0.61 16.06 -8.50
CA SER A 55 -1.35 17.31 -8.29
C SER A 55 -2.78 17.06 -7.82
N GLN A 56 -3.39 18.07 -7.17
CA GLN A 56 -4.83 18.05 -6.83
C GLN A 56 -5.71 17.85 -8.06
N GLU A 57 -5.30 18.39 -9.21
CA GLU A 57 -6.03 18.20 -10.47
C GLU A 57 -6.06 16.71 -10.86
N THR A 58 -4.93 16.01 -10.73
CA THR A 58 -4.85 14.56 -10.98
C THR A 58 -5.71 13.77 -9.99
N LEU A 59 -5.68 14.13 -8.69
CA LEU A 59 -6.53 13.50 -7.68
C LEU A 59 -8.02 13.74 -7.97
N ASN A 60 -8.40 14.92 -8.37
CA ASN A 60 -9.80 15.28 -8.68
C ASN A 60 -10.35 14.58 -9.95
N ARG A 61 -9.49 14.05 -10.81
CA ARG A 61 -9.88 13.26 -11.99
C ARG A 61 -10.19 11.80 -11.67
N GLN A 62 -9.84 11.33 -10.47
CA GLN A 62 -10.13 9.97 -10.04
C GLN A 62 -11.57 9.83 -9.56
N GLN A 63 -12.10 8.61 -9.56
CA GLN A 63 -13.35 8.33 -8.87
C GLN A 63 -13.20 8.56 -7.38
N VAL A 64 -14.16 9.18 -6.72
CA VAL A 64 -14.06 9.49 -5.28
C VAL A 64 -13.93 8.26 -4.38
N ILE A 65 -14.27 7.07 -4.90
CA ILE A 65 -14.12 5.79 -4.22
C ILE A 65 -12.77 5.13 -4.49
N SER A 66 -12.02 5.59 -5.51
CA SER A 66 -10.73 5.00 -5.87
C SER A 66 -9.67 5.27 -4.82
N SER A 67 -8.74 4.34 -4.71
CA SER A 67 -7.50 4.51 -3.96
C SER A 67 -6.68 5.67 -4.54
N VAL A 68 -5.95 6.38 -3.68
CA VAL A 68 -4.99 7.41 -4.10
C VAL A 68 -3.88 6.84 -4.99
N ASN A 69 -3.55 5.56 -4.83
CA ASN A 69 -2.53 4.88 -5.63
C ASN A 69 -2.84 4.91 -7.13
N ASN A 70 -4.12 4.94 -7.51
CA ASN A 70 -4.52 4.99 -8.91
C ASN A 70 -3.96 6.24 -9.62
N ALA A 71 -3.91 7.38 -8.92
CA ALA A 71 -3.32 8.62 -9.44
C ALA A 71 -1.80 8.50 -9.70
N LEU A 72 -1.09 7.64 -8.96
CA LEU A 72 0.33 7.38 -9.18
C LEU A 72 0.62 6.78 -10.57
N ASN A 73 -0.36 6.14 -11.19
CA ASN A 73 -0.23 5.58 -12.54
C ASN A 73 -0.02 6.64 -13.64
N GLU A 74 -0.24 7.91 -13.35
CA GLU A 74 0.01 9.01 -14.27
C GLU A 74 1.48 9.48 -14.23
N LEU A 75 2.25 9.04 -13.23
CA LEU A 75 3.65 9.43 -13.06
C LEU A 75 4.61 8.55 -13.87
N PRO A 76 5.72 9.11 -14.38
CA PRO A 76 6.77 8.30 -15.00
C PRO A 76 7.39 7.35 -13.97
N GLY A 77 7.78 6.15 -14.41
CA GLY A 77 8.51 5.19 -13.58
C GLY A 77 7.68 4.46 -12.51
N VAL A 78 6.42 4.83 -12.31
CA VAL A 78 5.54 4.20 -11.33
C VAL A 78 4.51 3.32 -12.02
N VAL A 79 4.34 2.11 -11.52
CA VAL A 79 3.32 1.16 -11.99
C VAL A 79 2.52 0.66 -10.79
N VAL A 80 1.26 1.04 -10.72
CA VAL A 80 0.31 0.49 -9.76
C VAL A 80 -0.56 -0.54 -10.47
N SER A 81 -0.67 -1.70 -9.88
CA SER A 81 -1.57 -2.79 -10.27
C SER A 81 -2.55 -3.04 -9.16
N GLU A 82 -3.83 -3.02 -9.47
CA GLU A 82 -4.94 -3.25 -8.54
C GLU A 82 -5.90 -4.26 -9.18
N ALA A 83 -6.45 -5.18 -8.37
CA ALA A 83 -7.43 -6.18 -8.84
C ALA A 83 -8.85 -5.62 -8.89
N ASP A 84 -9.08 -4.45 -8.31
CA ASP A 84 -10.37 -3.78 -8.26
C ASP A 84 -10.22 -2.27 -8.46
N ALA A 85 -11.34 -1.59 -8.73
CA ALA A 85 -11.35 -0.16 -8.99
C ALA A 85 -11.16 0.71 -7.74
N THR A 86 -11.25 0.12 -6.54
CA THR A 86 -11.13 0.81 -5.25
C THR A 86 -9.74 0.65 -4.63
N GLY A 87 -8.93 -0.29 -5.14
CA GLY A 87 -7.61 -0.61 -4.58
C GLY A 87 -7.71 -1.16 -3.15
N SER A 88 -8.74 -1.95 -2.86
CA SER A 88 -8.99 -2.49 -1.53
C SER A 88 -8.38 -3.86 -1.29
N SER A 89 -8.12 -4.64 -2.35
CA SER A 89 -7.55 -5.98 -2.20
C SER A 89 -6.07 -5.93 -1.78
N VAL A 90 -5.76 -6.48 -0.61
CA VAL A 90 -4.36 -6.57 -0.15
C VAL A 90 -3.53 -7.53 -0.99
N TRP A 91 -4.16 -8.58 -1.56
CA TRP A 91 -3.50 -9.54 -2.43
C TRP A 91 -3.25 -8.96 -3.82
N GLY A 92 -4.22 -8.23 -4.36
CA GLY A 92 -4.19 -7.73 -5.73
C GLY A 92 -3.52 -6.38 -5.92
N THR A 93 -3.09 -5.70 -4.84
CA THR A 93 -2.45 -4.38 -4.92
C THR A 93 -0.95 -4.47 -4.86
N GLN A 94 -0.30 -3.93 -5.89
CA GLN A 94 1.15 -3.85 -6.02
C GLN A 94 1.56 -2.51 -6.58
N ILE A 95 2.56 -1.89 -5.98
CA ILE A 95 3.23 -0.68 -6.48
C ILE A 95 4.64 -1.07 -6.87
N SER A 96 5.07 -0.74 -8.08
CA SER A 96 6.45 -0.93 -8.51
C SER A 96 7.05 0.35 -9.07
N MET A 97 8.34 0.53 -8.83
CA MET A 97 9.12 1.67 -9.25
C MET A 97 10.55 1.24 -9.53
N ARG A 98 11.03 1.40 -10.78
CA ARG A 98 12.39 1.07 -11.21
C ARG A 98 12.87 -0.35 -10.87
N GLY A 99 11.94 -1.32 -10.80
CA GLY A 99 12.27 -2.71 -10.47
C GLY A 99 12.09 -3.09 -8.99
N PHE A 100 11.82 -2.11 -8.12
CA PHE A 100 11.45 -2.33 -6.72
C PHE A 100 9.94 -2.44 -6.57
N VAL A 101 9.51 -3.14 -5.52
CA VAL A 101 8.11 -3.51 -5.32
C VAL A 101 7.68 -3.24 -3.89
N THR A 102 6.44 -2.79 -3.74
CA THR A 102 5.71 -2.79 -2.48
C THR A 102 4.38 -3.50 -2.70
N ASN A 103 4.14 -4.56 -1.96
CA ASN A 103 2.94 -5.36 -2.00
C ASN A 103 2.60 -5.89 -0.58
N ARG A 104 1.76 -6.90 -0.48
CA ARG A 104 1.37 -7.56 0.78
C ARG A 104 2.56 -8.00 1.65
N ASP A 105 3.55 -8.65 1.05
CA ASP A 105 4.63 -9.32 1.77
C ASP A 105 5.90 -8.48 1.85
N THR A 106 6.16 -7.67 0.83
CA THR A 106 7.41 -6.96 0.61
C THR A 106 7.17 -5.46 0.55
N GLN A 107 8.00 -4.69 1.24
CA GLN A 107 8.06 -3.24 1.09
C GLN A 107 9.49 -2.82 0.75
N GLN A 108 9.73 -2.48 -0.51
CA GLN A 108 11.02 -1.95 -0.99
C GLN A 108 10.92 -0.47 -1.39
N ILE A 109 9.71 0.10 -1.31
CA ILE A 109 9.44 1.52 -1.49
C ILE A 109 8.89 2.03 -0.15
N GLY A 110 9.59 2.97 0.47
CA GLY A 110 9.18 3.53 1.76
C GLY A 110 7.88 4.32 1.63
N THR A 111 6.96 4.15 2.57
CA THR A 111 5.72 4.91 2.63
C THR A 111 5.64 5.73 3.90
N THR A 112 5.19 6.99 3.79
CA THR A 112 5.05 7.91 4.92
C THR A 112 3.78 8.75 4.79
N ILE A 113 3.25 9.20 5.93
CA ILE A 113 2.21 10.23 6.01
C ILE A 113 2.83 11.46 6.71
N ASP A 114 2.82 12.61 6.02
CA ASP A 114 3.46 13.86 6.50
C ASP A 114 4.93 13.65 6.95
N GLY A 115 5.66 12.76 6.25
CA GLY A 115 7.05 12.39 6.53
C GLY A 115 7.26 11.40 7.66
N LEU A 116 6.21 10.80 8.22
CA LEU A 116 6.26 9.83 9.33
C LEU A 116 5.92 8.42 8.84
N PRO A 117 6.62 7.38 9.33
CA PRO A 117 6.44 6.01 8.87
C PRO A 117 5.02 5.49 9.04
N ASN A 118 4.54 4.80 8.02
CA ASN A 118 3.33 4.00 8.05
C ASN A 118 3.54 2.72 7.22
N GLY A 119 2.70 1.72 7.42
CA GLY A 119 2.87 0.45 6.70
C GLY A 119 4.07 -0.36 7.18
N GLY A 120 4.58 -1.22 6.31
CA GLY A 120 5.70 -2.14 6.55
C GLY A 120 5.53 -3.46 5.81
N SER A 121 6.61 -4.23 5.70
CA SER A 121 6.61 -5.60 5.17
C SER A 121 5.73 -6.55 6.01
N GLY A 122 5.37 -7.68 5.44
CA GLY A 122 4.66 -8.75 6.14
C GLY A 122 3.26 -8.33 6.60
N TYR A 123 2.41 -7.92 5.67
CA TYR A 123 1.03 -7.47 5.91
C TYR A 123 0.89 -6.11 6.62
N GLY A 124 1.96 -5.32 6.70
CA GLY A 124 1.94 -3.97 7.27
C GLY A 124 1.10 -2.95 6.50
N GLY A 125 0.69 -3.25 5.27
CA GLY A 125 -0.27 -2.47 4.50
C GLY A 125 0.29 -1.22 3.81
N GLY A 126 1.60 -1.13 3.61
CA GLY A 126 2.24 0.02 2.93
C GLY A 126 1.77 0.26 1.50
N SER A 127 1.26 -0.75 0.79
CA SER A 127 0.66 -0.61 -0.54
C SER A 127 -0.79 -0.14 -0.52
N LEU A 128 -1.46 -0.08 0.64
CA LEU A 128 -2.88 0.25 0.77
C LEU A 128 -3.07 1.61 1.46
N ALA A 129 -2.79 2.69 0.74
CA ALA A 129 -2.85 4.05 1.29
C ALA A 129 -4.24 4.44 1.83
N ASN A 130 -5.33 3.89 1.26
CA ASN A 130 -6.70 4.12 1.69
C ASN A 130 -7.04 3.57 3.09
N ARG A 131 -6.18 2.75 3.69
CA ARG A 131 -6.25 2.35 5.11
C ARG A 131 -5.75 3.43 6.07
N TYR A 132 -5.11 4.47 5.57
CA TYR A 132 -4.44 5.48 6.39
C TYR A 132 -4.99 6.88 6.17
N ILE A 133 -5.47 7.16 4.95
CA ILE A 133 -5.91 8.49 4.57
C ILE A 133 -7.00 8.42 3.50
N ASP A 134 -8.04 9.25 3.65
CA ASP A 134 -9.02 9.47 2.59
C ASP A 134 -8.42 10.36 1.50
N THR A 135 -8.63 10.01 0.22
CA THR A 135 -8.14 10.77 -0.93
C THR A 135 -8.58 12.26 -0.90
N LEU A 136 -9.75 12.55 -0.30
CA LEU A 136 -10.28 13.91 -0.18
C LEU A 136 -9.63 14.75 0.95
N ASP A 137 -8.82 14.13 1.80
CA ASP A 137 -8.03 14.80 2.84
C ASP A 137 -6.57 15.04 2.42
N LEU A 138 -6.15 14.50 1.27
CA LEU A 138 -4.81 14.71 0.73
C LEU A 138 -4.64 16.10 0.13
N GLU A 139 -3.45 16.64 0.28
CA GLU A 139 -2.93 17.76 -0.51
C GLU A 139 -2.25 17.25 -1.77
N THR A 140 -1.31 16.32 -1.60
CA THR A 140 -0.51 15.75 -2.70
C THR A 140 0.15 14.45 -2.26
N VAL A 141 0.73 13.72 -3.21
CA VAL A 141 1.67 12.63 -2.95
C VAL A 141 3.01 12.98 -3.57
N GLU A 142 4.05 13.02 -2.76
CA GLU A 142 5.42 13.18 -3.21
C GLU A 142 6.04 11.83 -3.50
N VAL A 143 6.64 11.67 -4.66
CA VAL A 143 7.28 10.44 -5.11
C VAL A 143 8.76 10.72 -5.38
N SER A 144 9.64 10.07 -4.64
CA SER A 144 11.07 10.06 -4.89
C SER A 144 11.47 8.72 -5.52
N GLN A 145 11.91 8.76 -6.76
CA GLN A 145 12.18 7.54 -7.54
C GLN A 145 13.65 7.13 -7.39
N GLY A 146 13.89 5.92 -6.88
CA GLY A 146 15.22 5.33 -6.75
C GLY A 146 16.09 5.91 -5.64
N THR A 147 15.87 7.15 -5.23
CA THR A 147 16.60 7.83 -4.15
C THR A 147 15.60 8.21 -3.06
N ALA A 148 15.79 7.71 -1.85
CA ALA A 148 15.10 8.24 -0.69
C ALA A 148 15.75 9.55 -0.23
N ASP A 149 14.96 10.58 0.11
CA ASP A 149 15.52 11.78 0.77
C ASP A 149 16.36 11.37 1.97
N ILE A 150 17.44 12.13 2.23
CA ILE A 150 18.34 11.78 3.33
C ILE A 150 17.64 11.76 4.69
N SER A 151 16.62 12.57 4.86
CA SER A 151 15.79 12.61 6.08
C SER A 151 14.69 11.55 6.11
N SER A 152 14.54 10.70 5.09
CA SER A 152 13.49 9.67 5.03
C SER A 152 13.64 8.67 6.18
N ARG A 153 12.55 8.44 6.92
CA ARG A 153 12.43 7.56 8.10
C ARG A 153 11.91 6.19 7.75
N SER A 154 12.24 5.66 6.59
CA SER A 154 11.91 4.29 6.21
C SER A 154 13.18 3.46 6.13
N ASN A 155 13.25 2.40 6.91
CA ASN A 155 14.31 1.40 6.88
C ASN A 155 14.08 0.32 5.79
N GLU A 156 13.09 0.51 4.92
CA GLU A 156 12.71 -0.38 3.80
C GLU A 156 12.71 0.37 2.45
N ALA A 157 13.29 1.56 2.37
CA ALA A 157 13.24 2.43 1.19
C ALA A 157 14.41 2.19 0.21
N LEU A 158 14.51 1.01 -0.37
CA LEU A 158 15.51 0.68 -1.39
C LEU A 158 15.28 1.40 -2.71
N GLY A 159 14.03 1.43 -3.17
CA GLY A 159 13.62 1.95 -4.47
C GLY A 159 13.10 3.39 -4.44
N GLY A 160 13.21 4.10 -3.33
CA GLY A 160 12.68 5.44 -3.13
C GLY A 160 11.50 5.49 -2.16
N THR A 161 10.70 6.56 -2.20
CA THR A 161 9.62 6.80 -1.22
C THR A 161 8.36 7.36 -1.84
N LEU A 162 7.22 7.06 -1.19
CA LEU A 162 5.91 7.69 -1.37
C LEU A 162 5.57 8.43 -0.07
N ASN A 163 5.39 9.74 -0.12
CA ASN A 163 5.01 10.56 1.01
C ASN A 163 3.63 11.17 0.76
N PHE A 164 2.62 10.72 1.51
CA PHE A 164 1.25 11.20 1.44
C PHE A 164 1.13 12.44 2.34
N LEU A 165 0.91 13.62 1.74
CA LEU A 165 0.76 14.85 2.49
C LEU A 165 -0.72 15.16 2.74
N THR A 166 -1.08 15.32 4.00
CA THR A 166 -2.42 15.72 4.40
C THR A 166 -2.62 17.23 4.17
N SER A 167 -3.79 17.61 3.64
CA SER A 167 -4.08 19.02 3.37
C SER A 167 -4.14 19.85 4.65
N ASP A 168 -3.60 21.05 4.60
CA ASP A 168 -3.67 21.99 5.71
C ASP A 168 -5.09 22.55 5.90
N PRO A 169 -5.46 22.94 7.13
CA PRO A 169 -6.72 23.62 7.40
C PRO A 169 -6.79 24.98 6.70
N LEU A 170 -7.95 25.31 6.16
CA LEU A 170 -8.18 26.58 5.49
C LEU A 170 -8.24 27.75 6.48
N ALA A 171 -7.84 28.93 6.03
CA ALA A 171 -8.00 30.18 6.79
C ALA A 171 -9.46 30.65 6.83
N GLU A 172 -10.28 30.21 5.89
CA GLU A 172 -11.71 30.50 5.81
C GLU A 172 -12.53 29.30 6.32
N GLN A 173 -13.68 29.61 6.90
CA GLN A 173 -14.64 28.60 7.32
C GLN A 173 -15.25 27.94 6.09
N ARG A 174 -15.29 26.61 6.08
CA ARG A 174 -15.90 25.85 4.98
C ARG A 174 -16.48 24.54 5.48
N LEU A 175 -17.68 24.21 5.02
CA LEU A 175 -18.25 22.88 5.11
C LEU A 175 -18.27 22.24 3.72
N ARG A 176 -17.48 21.19 3.52
CA ARG A 176 -17.46 20.38 2.29
C ARG A 176 -18.22 19.09 2.52
N MET A 177 -19.14 18.77 1.62
CA MET A 177 -19.84 17.50 1.56
C MET A 177 -19.64 16.89 0.17
N VAL A 178 -19.38 15.58 0.11
CA VAL A 178 -19.28 14.83 -1.16
C VAL A 178 -20.13 13.57 -1.03
N VAL A 179 -20.97 13.37 -2.03
CA VAL A 179 -21.74 12.13 -2.22
C VAL A 179 -21.33 11.53 -3.55
N GLY A 180 -20.89 10.29 -3.55
CA GLY A 180 -20.51 9.55 -4.74
C GLY A 180 -21.24 8.22 -4.86
N GLY A 181 -21.35 7.73 -6.09
CA GLY A 181 -21.92 6.43 -6.41
C GLY A 181 -21.38 5.92 -7.75
N GLY A 182 -21.68 4.67 -8.07
CA GLY A 182 -21.21 4.08 -9.32
C GLY A 182 -21.59 2.61 -9.47
N ASP A 183 -20.92 1.95 -10.41
CA ASP A 183 -21.06 0.52 -10.65
C ASP A 183 -20.76 -0.30 -9.39
N HIS A 184 -21.25 -1.53 -9.35
CA HIS A 184 -21.08 -2.48 -8.23
C HIS A 184 -21.63 -1.95 -6.89
N ASP A 185 -22.78 -1.23 -6.95
CA ASP A 185 -23.42 -0.60 -5.78
C ASP A 185 -22.49 0.35 -5.01
N ALA A 186 -21.49 0.92 -5.67
CA ALA A 186 -20.56 1.84 -5.06
C ALA A 186 -21.24 3.07 -4.47
N ARG A 187 -20.91 3.40 -3.24
CA ARG A 187 -21.44 4.57 -2.52
C ARG A 187 -20.33 5.14 -1.65
N LYS A 188 -20.15 6.46 -1.70
CA LYS A 188 -19.28 7.19 -0.79
C LYS A 188 -19.99 8.42 -0.25
N TYR A 189 -19.83 8.64 1.04
CA TYR A 189 -20.25 9.84 1.76
C TYR A 189 -19.01 10.41 2.43
N TYR A 190 -18.80 11.70 2.28
CA TYR A 190 -17.70 12.42 2.89
C TYR A 190 -18.19 13.77 3.38
N VAL A 191 -17.72 14.18 4.56
CA VAL A 191 -17.93 15.51 5.12
C VAL A 191 -16.63 16.01 5.72
N ARG A 192 -16.30 17.27 5.49
CA ARG A 192 -15.19 17.97 6.14
C ARG A 192 -15.61 19.37 6.53
N TYR A 193 -15.27 19.76 7.74
CA TYR A 193 -15.47 21.10 8.26
C TYR A 193 -14.12 21.73 8.57
N ASP A 194 -13.80 22.83 7.89
CA ASP A 194 -12.68 23.71 8.17
C ASP A 194 -13.16 24.87 9.05
N THR A 195 -12.52 25.10 10.19
CA THR A 195 -12.96 26.08 11.20
C THR A 195 -12.75 27.54 10.77
N GLY A 196 -11.93 27.76 9.74
CA GLY A 196 -11.34 29.09 9.53
C GLY A 196 -10.37 29.44 10.65
N LEU A 197 -9.98 30.71 10.70
CA LEU A 197 -9.00 31.23 11.64
C LEU A 197 -9.61 31.48 13.02
N LEU A 198 -9.28 30.67 14.00
CA LEU A 198 -9.71 30.77 15.40
C LEU A 198 -8.69 31.61 16.20
N GLY A 199 -9.17 32.63 16.87
CA GLY A 199 -8.32 33.52 17.72
C GLY A 199 -7.18 34.20 16.97
N GLY A 200 -7.24 34.26 15.66
CA GLY A 200 -6.24 34.90 14.81
C GLY A 200 -4.98 34.10 14.50
N HIS A 201 -4.86 32.86 14.99
CA HIS A 201 -3.62 32.07 14.84
C HIS A 201 -3.80 30.57 14.73
N THR A 202 -5.00 30.03 14.97
CA THR A 202 -5.25 28.59 14.90
C THR A 202 -6.26 28.28 13.82
N ARG A 203 -6.00 27.28 13.00
CA ARG A 203 -6.94 26.68 12.04
C ARG A 203 -7.00 25.18 12.25
N ALA A 204 -8.17 24.61 12.03
CA ALA A 204 -8.36 23.17 12.15
C ALA A 204 -9.38 22.67 11.15
N TRP A 205 -9.32 21.39 10.87
CA TRP A 205 -10.41 20.70 10.18
C TRP A 205 -10.70 19.34 10.85
N VAL A 206 -11.91 18.86 10.64
CA VAL A 206 -12.34 17.48 10.93
C VAL A 206 -13.06 16.95 9.72
N SER A 207 -12.78 15.68 9.39
CA SER A 207 -13.44 14.96 8.29
C SER A 207 -13.97 13.61 8.74
N ALA A 208 -15.01 13.14 8.07
CA ALA A 208 -15.53 11.79 8.20
C ALA A 208 -15.94 11.27 6.82
N SER A 209 -15.66 10.01 6.54
CA SER A 209 -16.13 9.36 5.31
C SER A 209 -16.56 7.92 5.54
N SER A 210 -17.40 7.45 4.63
CA SER A 210 -17.87 6.06 4.58
C SER A 210 -17.98 5.65 3.12
N ALA A 211 -17.26 4.59 2.74
CA ALA A 211 -17.32 4.01 1.41
C ALA A 211 -17.78 2.56 1.47
N ARG A 212 -18.62 2.15 0.53
CA ARG A 212 -19.14 0.79 0.36
C ARG A 212 -19.15 0.46 -1.11
N VAL A 213 -18.71 -0.75 -1.47
CA VAL A 213 -18.77 -1.26 -2.84
C VAL A 213 -18.79 -2.78 -2.82
N ASN A 214 -19.46 -3.40 -3.76
CA ASN A 214 -19.39 -4.85 -3.96
C ASN A 214 -18.22 -5.20 -4.87
N ASP A 215 -17.69 -6.43 -4.73
CA ASP A 215 -16.72 -6.93 -5.71
C ASP A 215 -17.31 -6.95 -7.12
N TRP A 216 -16.45 -6.82 -8.11
CA TRP A 216 -16.90 -6.73 -9.51
C TRP A 216 -17.07 -8.09 -10.20
N ILE A 217 -16.60 -9.20 -9.60
CA ILE A 217 -16.63 -10.52 -10.23
C ILE A 217 -17.98 -11.20 -10.05
N ASP A 218 -18.48 -11.28 -8.82
CA ASP A 218 -19.74 -11.96 -8.51
C ASP A 218 -20.67 -11.13 -7.60
N GLY A 219 -20.20 -9.99 -7.08
CA GLY A 219 -20.98 -9.05 -6.27
C GLY A 219 -21.22 -9.51 -4.83
N THR A 220 -20.57 -10.57 -4.36
CA THR A 220 -20.81 -11.14 -3.03
C THR A 220 -19.79 -10.70 -1.98
N GLY A 221 -18.60 -10.27 -2.39
CA GLY A 221 -17.63 -9.63 -1.51
C GLY A 221 -18.00 -8.16 -1.30
N HIS A 222 -17.94 -7.70 -0.06
CA HIS A 222 -18.27 -6.32 0.29
C HIS A 222 -17.04 -5.61 0.81
N VAL A 223 -16.66 -4.50 0.13
CA VAL A 223 -15.70 -3.54 0.65
C VAL A 223 -16.42 -2.57 1.56
N SER A 224 -15.88 -2.34 2.73
CA SER A 224 -16.27 -1.23 3.59
C SER A 224 -15.04 -0.48 4.08
N ASN A 225 -15.08 0.84 4.02
CA ASN A 225 -13.98 1.69 4.46
C ASN A 225 -14.57 2.94 5.12
N ASP A 226 -14.38 3.06 6.42
CA ASP A 226 -14.84 4.18 7.24
C ASP A 226 -13.62 4.95 7.76
N ASN A 227 -13.57 6.26 7.53
CA ASN A 227 -12.49 7.12 8.00
C ASN A 227 -13.02 8.26 8.87
N LEU A 228 -12.23 8.62 9.89
CA LEU A 228 -12.37 9.83 10.67
C LEU A 228 -11.00 10.45 10.81
N ALA A 229 -10.85 11.74 10.49
CA ALA A 229 -9.57 12.42 10.63
C ALA A 229 -9.74 13.87 11.10
N ALA A 230 -8.68 14.41 11.68
CA ALA A 230 -8.61 15.81 12.11
C ALA A 230 -7.17 16.33 12.02
N LYS A 231 -7.02 17.58 11.66
CA LYS A 231 -5.72 18.29 11.65
C LYS A 231 -5.90 19.70 12.20
N PHE A 232 -4.89 20.18 12.91
CA PHE A 232 -4.80 21.60 13.31
C PHE A 232 -3.42 22.16 13.01
N VAL A 233 -3.37 23.47 12.80
CA VAL A 233 -2.16 24.28 12.69
C VAL A 233 -2.35 25.55 13.50
N THR A 234 -1.38 25.85 14.38
CA THR A 234 -1.35 27.07 15.21
C THR A 234 -0.04 27.79 14.97
N GLU A 235 -0.11 29.04 14.54
CA GLU A 235 1.04 29.90 14.26
C GLU A 235 1.21 30.92 15.41
N LEU A 236 2.33 30.84 16.12
CA LEU A 236 2.63 31.67 17.31
C LEU A 236 4.02 32.32 17.14
N ASP A 237 4.09 33.54 16.63
CA ASP A 237 5.34 34.27 16.39
C ASP A 237 6.42 33.41 15.71
N ARG A 238 7.31 32.79 16.51
CA ARG A 238 8.40 31.93 16.04
C ARG A 238 8.08 30.42 16.09
N TRP A 239 6.90 30.04 16.54
CA TRP A 239 6.50 28.64 16.68
C TRP A 239 5.32 28.32 15.79
N THR A 240 5.40 27.20 15.12
CA THR A 240 4.25 26.54 14.49
C THR A 240 4.00 25.22 15.19
N LEU A 241 2.80 25.07 15.76
CA LEU A 241 2.34 23.80 16.33
C LEU A 241 1.33 23.17 15.39
N SER A 242 1.51 21.91 15.06
CA SER A 242 0.56 21.16 14.24
C SER A 242 0.32 19.79 14.80
N GLY A 243 -0.84 19.22 14.51
CA GLY A 243 -1.17 17.86 14.86
C GLY A 243 -2.19 17.28 13.91
N TYR A 244 -2.10 15.97 13.71
CA TYR A 244 -3.00 15.16 12.90
C TYR A 244 -3.39 13.91 13.66
N ALA A 245 -4.62 13.48 13.50
CA ALA A 245 -5.10 12.19 14.00
C ALA A 245 -6.09 11.58 13.01
N SER A 246 -6.00 10.28 12.79
CA SER A 246 -6.94 9.53 11.94
C SER A 246 -7.32 8.19 12.56
N TYR A 247 -8.52 7.74 12.26
CA TYR A 247 -9.04 6.41 12.52
C TYR A 247 -9.62 5.85 11.22
N ASN A 248 -9.30 4.60 10.92
CA ASN A 248 -9.85 3.87 9.78
C ASN A 248 -10.32 2.49 10.21
N ASP A 249 -11.47 2.06 9.68
CA ASP A 249 -12.02 0.70 9.83
C ASP A 249 -12.32 0.18 8.42
N ALA A 250 -11.60 -0.85 8.01
CA ALA A 250 -11.67 -1.44 6.68
C ALA A 250 -12.03 -2.93 6.73
N ASP A 251 -12.98 -3.32 5.88
CA ASP A 251 -13.35 -4.71 5.58
C ASP A 251 -13.21 -4.92 4.08
N GLU A 252 -12.29 -5.77 3.69
CA GLU A 252 -11.85 -5.90 2.31
C GLU A 252 -11.97 -7.36 1.86
N PRO A 253 -12.70 -7.66 0.77
CA PRO A 253 -12.70 -8.98 0.16
C PRO A 253 -11.38 -9.21 -0.59
N GLU A 254 -11.01 -10.45 -0.73
CA GLU A 254 -9.82 -10.81 -1.51
C GLU A 254 -10.19 -11.18 -2.94
N TYR A 255 -9.21 -11.00 -3.82
CA TYR A 255 -9.19 -11.49 -5.19
C TYR A 255 -8.03 -12.47 -5.34
N THR A 256 -8.19 -13.49 -6.18
CA THR A 256 -7.11 -14.44 -6.45
C THR A 256 -6.51 -14.25 -7.83
N SER A 257 -5.25 -14.59 -7.96
CA SER A 257 -4.57 -14.59 -9.24
C SER A 257 -5.00 -15.79 -10.09
N VAL A 258 -4.92 -15.65 -11.41
CA VAL A 258 -5.27 -16.69 -12.37
C VAL A 258 -4.11 -16.92 -13.34
N THR A 259 -4.03 -18.16 -13.88
CA THR A 259 -3.10 -18.44 -14.97
C THR A 259 -3.57 -17.80 -16.28
N PRO A 260 -2.67 -17.49 -17.23
CA PRO A 260 -3.07 -16.99 -18.54
C PRO A 260 -4.07 -17.89 -19.28
N ALA A 261 -3.99 -19.20 -19.08
CA ALA A 261 -4.92 -20.16 -19.68
C ALA A 261 -6.33 -20.06 -19.06
N ALA A 262 -6.42 -19.94 -17.74
CA ALA A 262 -7.71 -19.71 -17.06
C ALA A 262 -8.33 -18.37 -17.48
N PHE A 263 -7.53 -17.28 -17.52
CA PHE A 263 -7.95 -15.98 -18.02
C PHE A 263 -8.45 -16.02 -19.48
N ALA A 264 -7.77 -16.74 -20.36
CA ALA A 264 -8.19 -16.90 -21.74
C ALA A 264 -9.52 -17.65 -21.87
N THR A 265 -9.84 -18.53 -20.92
CA THR A 265 -11.10 -19.28 -20.87
C THR A 265 -12.24 -18.41 -20.33
N ASN A 266 -12.00 -17.66 -19.25
CA ASN A 266 -12.96 -16.74 -18.66
C ASN A 266 -12.25 -15.54 -18.01
N PRO A 267 -12.17 -14.37 -18.69
CA PRO A 267 -11.47 -13.19 -18.19
C PRO A 267 -12.22 -12.43 -17.08
N ASP A 268 -13.46 -12.82 -16.76
CA ASP A 268 -14.32 -12.17 -15.78
C ASP A 268 -14.43 -12.99 -14.48
N ARG A 269 -13.58 -14.02 -14.31
CA ARG A 269 -13.63 -14.89 -13.13
C ARG A 269 -12.24 -15.21 -12.60
N ASP A 270 -12.06 -14.99 -11.31
CA ASP A 270 -10.90 -15.46 -10.54
C ASP A 270 -11.14 -16.88 -9.95
N GLY A 271 -10.32 -17.29 -8.99
CA GLY A 271 -10.44 -18.59 -8.33
C GLY A 271 -11.51 -18.66 -7.24
N LEU A 272 -12.11 -17.51 -6.83
CA LEU A 272 -13.11 -17.48 -5.77
C LEU A 272 -14.54 -17.69 -6.29
N THR A 273 -15.44 -18.03 -5.40
CA THR A 273 -16.87 -18.29 -5.70
C THR A 273 -17.78 -17.40 -4.87
N GLY A 274 -18.89 -16.97 -5.48
CA GLY A 274 -19.90 -16.14 -4.82
C GLY A 274 -20.96 -16.93 -4.03
N THR A 275 -20.93 -18.28 -4.07
CA THR A 275 -21.94 -19.11 -3.43
C THR A 275 -21.33 -20.31 -2.73
N LEU A 276 -21.90 -20.69 -1.60
CA LEU A 276 -21.61 -21.96 -0.94
C LEU A 276 -22.30 -23.10 -1.67
N THR A 277 -21.60 -24.20 -1.84
CA THR A 277 -22.05 -25.40 -2.58
C THR A 277 -22.45 -26.54 -1.65
N GLY A 278 -22.08 -26.46 -0.37
CA GLY A 278 -22.19 -27.56 0.59
C GLY A 278 -21.07 -28.59 0.49
N ILE A 279 -20.06 -28.31 -0.33
CA ILE A 279 -18.87 -29.15 -0.50
C ILE A 279 -17.67 -28.38 0.02
N PRO A 280 -17.13 -28.70 1.21
CA PRO A 280 -16.05 -27.93 1.83
C PRO A 280 -14.85 -27.67 0.93
N TYR A 281 -14.48 -28.62 0.10
CA TYR A 281 -13.39 -28.51 -0.87
C TYR A 281 -13.61 -27.36 -1.90
N LEU A 282 -14.83 -27.15 -2.34
CA LEU A 282 -15.18 -26.02 -3.23
C LEU A 282 -15.40 -24.74 -2.42
N ASP A 283 -16.03 -24.86 -1.26
CA ASP A 283 -16.42 -23.75 -0.40
C ASP A 283 -15.23 -23.07 0.30
N GLN A 284 -14.04 -23.69 0.31
CA GLN A 284 -12.81 -23.02 0.75
C GLN A 284 -12.48 -21.76 -0.06
N ASN A 285 -13.01 -21.69 -1.28
CA ASN A 285 -12.85 -20.55 -2.19
C ASN A 285 -14.03 -19.58 -2.11
N PHE A 286 -14.91 -19.68 -1.11
CA PHE A 286 -16.02 -18.75 -0.94
C PHE A 286 -15.51 -17.35 -0.61
N ARG A 287 -15.78 -16.37 -1.50
CA ARG A 287 -15.22 -15.00 -1.43
C ARG A 287 -15.48 -14.30 -0.09
N SER A 288 -16.72 -14.39 0.42
CA SER A 288 -17.06 -13.76 1.70
C SER A 288 -16.38 -14.43 2.91
N GLY A 289 -15.75 -15.58 2.73
CA GLY A 289 -14.91 -16.23 3.74
C GLY A 289 -13.42 -15.88 3.63
N SER A 290 -13.01 -15.18 2.56
CA SER A 290 -11.64 -14.72 2.32
C SER A 290 -11.62 -13.21 2.43
N ARG A 291 -11.30 -12.69 3.60
CA ARG A 291 -11.43 -11.27 3.94
C ARG A 291 -10.19 -10.77 4.66
N ALA A 292 -9.91 -9.48 4.52
CA ALA A 292 -8.97 -8.74 5.35
C ALA A 292 -9.71 -7.66 6.15
N LEU A 293 -9.67 -7.76 7.47
CA LEU A 293 -10.27 -6.81 8.39
C LEU A 293 -9.15 -6.00 9.04
N ARG A 294 -9.24 -4.67 9.01
CA ARG A 294 -8.21 -3.78 9.58
C ARG A 294 -8.82 -2.57 10.25
N GLU A 295 -8.34 -2.29 11.46
CA GLU A 295 -8.54 -1.02 12.14
C GLU A 295 -7.19 -0.32 12.30
N ASN A 296 -7.11 0.95 11.92
CA ASN A 296 -5.91 1.76 12.02
C ASN A 296 -6.20 3.03 12.82
N THR A 297 -5.29 3.39 13.71
CA THR A 297 -5.27 4.69 14.40
C THR A 297 -3.89 5.27 14.25
N PHE A 298 -3.77 6.44 13.63
CA PHE A 298 -2.51 7.13 13.43
C PHE A 298 -2.63 8.56 13.93
N GLY A 299 -1.54 9.11 14.50
CA GLY A 299 -1.52 10.50 14.90
C GLY A 299 -0.14 11.02 15.25
N TYR A 300 0.03 12.35 15.15
CA TYR A 300 1.26 13.03 15.54
C TYR A 300 0.99 14.40 16.12
N LEU A 301 1.98 14.91 16.86
CA LEU A 301 2.13 16.29 17.29
C LEU A 301 3.50 16.80 16.86
N ARG A 302 3.55 17.99 16.25
CA ARG A 302 4.75 18.60 15.71
C ARG A 302 4.88 20.04 16.21
N GLY A 303 6.06 20.37 16.73
CA GLY A 303 6.45 21.74 17.05
C GLY A 303 7.62 22.16 16.16
N ALA A 304 7.45 23.24 15.40
CA ALA A 304 8.50 23.83 14.57
C ALA A 304 8.84 25.22 15.08
N PHE A 305 10.12 25.49 15.29
CA PHE A 305 10.67 26.78 15.70
C PHE A 305 11.42 27.40 14.53
N ASP A 306 11.15 28.66 14.23
CA ASP A 306 11.90 29.46 13.26
C ASP A 306 12.48 30.70 13.98
N SER A 307 13.80 30.79 14.07
CA SER A 307 14.48 31.90 14.70
C SER A 307 14.34 33.26 13.96
N GLY A 308 13.88 33.20 12.70
CA GLY A 308 13.83 34.36 11.79
C GLY A 308 15.19 34.77 11.21
N ASN A 309 16.28 34.10 11.60
CA ASN A 309 17.65 34.37 11.12
C ASN A 309 18.33 33.14 10.47
N GLY A 310 17.53 32.27 9.89
CA GLY A 310 17.99 31.11 9.14
C GLY A 310 18.11 29.80 9.94
N PHE A 311 17.93 29.82 11.26
CA PHE A 311 17.89 28.58 12.05
C PHE A 311 16.44 28.13 12.27
N LYS A 312 16.18 26.87 11.95
CA LYS A 312 14.91 26.18 12.21
C LYS A 312 15.15 24.87 12.97
N ALA A 313 14.21 24.53 13.83
CA ALA A 313 14.21 23.24 14.54
C ALA A 313 12.81 22.67 14.57
N THR A 314 12.66 21.37 14.34
CA THR A 314 11.35 20.67 14.35
C THR A 314 11.47 19.45 15.23
N LEU A 315 10.48 19.27 16.12
CA LEU A 315 10.32 18.07 16.94
C LEU A 315 8.94 17.48 16.64
N THR A 316 8.88 16.19 16.36
CA THR A 316 7.63 15.46 16.12
C THR A 316 7.58 14.20 16.96
N GLY A 317 6.48 13.97 17.67
CA GLY A 317 6.15 12.69 18.28
C GLY A 317 4.94 12.10 17.58
N TYR A 318 4.94 10.78 17.34
CA TYR A 318 3.85 10.09 16.65
C TYR A 318 3.57 8.71 17.21
N ALA A 319 2.37 8.22 16.95
CA ALA A 319 1.96 6.86 17.24
C ALA A 319 1.06 6.31 16.14
N HIS A 320 1.17 5.00 15.89
CA HIS A 320 0.31 4.27 14.97
C HIS A 320 -0.04 2.91 15.58
N LYS A 321 -1.33 2.57 15.57
CA LYS A 321 -1.84 1.28 15.98
C LYS A 321 -2.64 0.68 14.83
N MET A 322 -2.37 -0.58 14.48
CA MET A 322 -3.16 -1.37 13.54
C MET A 322 -3.57 -2.66 14.24
N GLU A 323 -4.85 -3.00 14.17
CA GLU A 323 -5.39 -4.29 14.60
C GLU A 323 -6.12 -4.92 13.42
N GLY A 324 -6.03 -6.24 13.28
CA GLY A 324 -6.79 -6.88 12.23
C GLY A 324 -6.49 -8.35 12.01
N ARG A 325 -7.18 -8.92 11.03
CA ARG A 325 -7.02 -10.32 10.67
C ARG A 325 -7.27 -10.55 9.19
N GLY A 326 -6.72 -11.68 8.69
CA GLY A 326 -7.09 -12.27 7.42
C GLY A 326 -7.79 -13.61 7.67
N ASP A 327 -8.87 -13.87 6.93
CA ASP A 327 -9.74 -15.03 7.11
C ASP A 327 -9.63 -16.00 5.93
N TRP A 328 -9.75 -17.31 6.20
CA TRP A 328 -9.83 -18.36 5.19
C TRP A 328 -10.64 -19.56 5.70
N LEU A 329 -11.28 -20.30 4.79
CA LEU A 329 -12.14 -21.45 5.07
C LEU A 329 -11.47 -22.79 4.68
N PRO A 330 -10.49 -23.32 5.44
CA PRO A 330 -9.91 -24.64 5.16
C PRO A 330 -10.97 -25.75 5.11
N PRO A 331 -10.92 -26.65 4.11
CA PRO A 331 -11.95 -27.68 3.91
C PRO A 331 -11.77 -28.91 4.82
N TYR A 332 -11.25 -28.71 6.03
CA TYR A 332 -10.95 -29.73 7.03
C TYR A 332 -10.93 -29.16 8.45
N LEU A 333 -10.97 -30.05 9.45
CA LEU A 333 -10.53 -29.76 10.82
C LEU A 333 -9.14 -30.35 11.05
N VAL A 334 -8.36 -29.71 11.90
CA VAL A 334 -7.01 -30.15 12.29
C VAL A 334 -7.08 -30.82 13.65
N GLN A 335 -6.52 -32.01 13.78
CA GLN A 335 -6.22 -32.60 15.07
C GLN A 335 -4.86 -32.07 15.51
N ALA A 336 -4.83 -31.26 16.57
CA ALA A 336 -3.60 -30.73 17.13
C ALA A 336 -3.26 -31.43 18.45
N ARG A 337 -1.97 -31.54 18.76
CA ARG A 337 -1.44 -32.11 19.97
C ARG A 337 -0.69 -31.05 20.78
N ASN A 338 -0.98 -31.00 22.07
CA ASN A 338 -0.22 -30.18 22.98
C ASN A 338 1.06 -30.89 23.44
N ASP A 339 2.19 -30.57 22.83
CA ASP A 339 3.49 -31.26 23.02
C ASP A 339 4.17 -31.04 24.37
N GLY A 340 3.54 -30.48 25.35
CA GLY A 340 4.23 -30.20 26.62
C GLY A 340 3.54 -30.66 27.87
N ALA A 341 2.27 -31.02 27.83
CA ALA A 341 1.46 -31.21 29.02
C ALA A 341 0.88 -32.61 29.22
N GLY A 342 1.27 -33.59 28.40
CA GLY A 342 0.73 -34.96 28.49
C GLY A 342 -0.78 -35.07 28.25
N ARG A 343 -1.41 -34.00 27.77
CA ARG A 343 -2.81 -33.98 27.34
C ARG A 343 -2.89 -34.37 25.88
N PRO A 344 -3.88 -35.12 25.55
CA PRO A 344 -4.00 -35.59 24.21
C PRO A 344 -4.50 -34.54 23.28
N GLU A 345 -5.04 -34.15 22.57
CA GLU A 345 -5.50 -33.73 21.29
C GLU A 345 -6.49 -32.58 21.39
N SER A 346 -6.57 -31.78 20.36
CA SER A 346 -7.64 -30.81 20.22
C SER A 346 -8.96 -31.54 20.13
N GLU A 347 -9.83 -31.28 21.07
CA GLU A 347 -11.19 -31.76 20.96
C GLU A 347 -11.99 -30.80 20.07
N TYR A 348 -11.80 -30.91 18.77
CA TYR A 348 -12.52 -30.13 17.76
C TYR A 348 -14.04 -30.31 17.81
N LEU A 349 -14.54 -31.27 18.60
CA LEU A 349 -15.97 -31.55 18.76
C LEU A 349 -16.64 -30.89 19.97
N GLY A 350 -16.02 -29.88 20.58
CA GLY A 350 -16.62 -29.11 21.66
C GLY A 350 -15.89 -29.21 23.00
N GLY A 351 -14.62 -29.55 22.95
CA GLY A 351 -13.73 -29.58 24.11
C GLY A 351 -12.99 -28.28 24.35
N SER A 352 -11.83 -28.40 25.02
CA SER A 352 -10.97 -27.28 25.34
C SER A 352 -10.07 -26.90 24.17
N THR A 353 -9.74 -25.60 24.08
CA THR A 353 -8.75 -25.10 23.13
C THR A 353 -7.36 -25.69 23.37
N VAL A 354 -6.72 -26.18 22.32
CA VAL A 354 -5.29 -26.52 22.32
C VAL A 354 -4.49 -25.27 21.99
N TYR A 355 -3.42 -25.01 22.76
CA TYR A 355 -2.51 -23.90 22.54
C TYR A 355 -1.14 -24.42 22.13
N GLY A 356 -0.67 -24.02 20.94
CA GLY A 356 0.58 -24.51 20.36
C GLY A 356 0.48 -25.99 19.95
N GLY A 357 1.62 -26.68 19.99
CA GLY A 357 1.71 -28.09 19.62
C GLY A 357 1.80 -28.31 18.11
N SER A 358 1.77 -29.55 17.69
CA SER A 358 1.89 -29.97 16.31
C SER A 358 0.56 -30.49 15.78
N ALA A 359 0.31 -30.34 14.49
CA ALA A 359 -0.77 -31.02 13.80
C ALA A 359 -0.48 -32.53 13.70
N LEU A 360 -1.44 -33.36 14.10
CA LEU A 360 -1.37 -34.82 14.00
C LEU A 360 -2.03 -35.35 12.71
N GLY A 361 -2.92 -34.56 12.14
CA GLY A 361 -3.64 -34.90 10.92
C GLY A 361 -4.84 -34.02 10.66
N GLN A 362 -5.45 -34.24 9.53
CA GLN A 362 -6.61 -33.50 9.05
C GLN A 362 -7.81 -34.41 8.92
N PHE A 363 -9.00 -33.88 9.24
CA PHE A 363 -10.26 -34.57 9.00
C PHE A 363 -11.09 -33.81 8.00
N TYR A 364 -11.59 -34.50 7.03
CA TYR A 364 -12.42 -33.95 5.98
C TYR A 364 -13.90 -34.27 6.22
N PHE A 365 -14.17 -35.35 6.94
CA PHE A 365 -15.52 -35.78 7.27
C PHE A 365 -15.60 -36.34 8.70
N VAL A 366 -16.78 -36.25 9.28
CA VAL A 366 -17.13 -36.94 10.54
C VAL A 366 -18.26 -37.93 10.34
N ASN A 367 -18.26 -38.98 11.16
CA ASN A 367 -19.34 -39.93 11.25
C ASN A 367 -20.57 -39.27 11.94
N PRO A 368 -21.77 -39.88 11.87
CA PRO A 368 -22.96 -39.36 12.57
C PRO A 368 -22.82 -39.23 14.09
N ASP A 369 -21.90 -39.97 14.70
CA ASP A 369 -21.56 -39.87 16.13
C ASP A 369 -20.55 -38.76 16.46
N GLY A 370 -20.10 -38.03 15.45
CA GLY A 370 -19.13 -36.96 15.57
C GLY A 370 -17.67 -37.39 15.55
N SER A 371 -17.38 -38.69 15.50
CA SER A 371 -16.01 -39.21 15.38
C SER A 371 -15.42 -38.92 13.98
N ALA A 372 -14.09 -38.80 13.88
CA ALA A 372 -13.41 -38.64 12.60
C ALA A 372 -13.69 -39.83 11.65
N ALA A 373 -14.17 -39.54 10.46
CA ALA A 373 -14.43 -40.56 9.45
C ALA A 373 -13.13 -41.05 8.81
N GLN A 374 -13.00 -42.34 8.64
CA GLN A 374 -11.84 -42.93 7.99
C GLN A 374 -12.11 -43.16 6.49
N MET A 375 -11.17 -42.70 5.67
CA MET A 375 -11.21 -42.94 4.22
C MET A 375 -11.03 -44.40 3.91
N ARG A 376 -11.81 -44.96 2.98
CA ARG A 376 -11.68 -46.34 2.52
C ARG A 376 -10.41 -46.53 1.70
N ALA A 377 -9.59 -47.49 2.09
CA ALA A 377 -8.36 -47.81 1.37
C ALA A 377 -8.65 -48.17 -0.10
N GLY A 378 -7.87 -47.63 -1.02
CA GLY A 378 -8.00 -47.88 -2.46
C GLY A 378 -9.24 -47.27 -3.11
N CYS A 379 -9.90 -46.31 -2.47
CA CYS A 379 -11.01 -45.60 -3.09
C CYS A 379 -10.56 -44.83 -4.34
N VAL A 380 -11.34 -44.95 -5.40
CA VAL A 380 -11.20 -44.10 -6.61
C VAL A 380 -12.23 -42.99 -6.52
N PRO A 381 -11.78 -41.75 -6.41
CA PRO A 381 -12.67 -40.61 -6.27
C PRO A 381 -13.43 -40.30 -7.57
N ARG A 382 -14.49 -39.53 -7.46
CA ARG A 382 -15.19 -38.98 -8.62
C ARG A 382 -14.25 -38.04 -9.41
N ALA A 383 -14.52 -37.86 -10.69
CA ALA A 383 -13.77 -36.91 -11.51
C ALA A 383 -13.81 -35.51 -10.92
N GLY A 384 -12.65 -34.88 -10.79
CA GLY A 384 -12.50 -33.54 -10.24
C GLY A 384 -12.29 -33.48 -8.71
N PHE A 385 -12.23 -34.65 -8.03
CA PHE A 385 -11.93 -34.71 -6.59
C PHE A 385 -10.71 -35.60 -6.36
N SER A 386 -9.93 -35.27 -5.35
CA SER A 386 -9.04 -36.24 -4.71
C SER A 386 -9.81 -37.06 -3.67
N ALA A 387 -9.27 -38.21 -3.28
CA ALA A 387 -10.02 -39.20 -2.48
C ALA A 387 -10.41 -38.65 -1.10
N GLU A 388 -9.58 -37.83 -0.48
CA GLU A 388 -9.81 -37.24 0.83
C GLU A 388 -10.99 -36.26 0.82
N TYR A 389 -11.31 -35.65 -0.30
CA TYR A 389 -12.42 -34.68 -0.41
C TYR A 389 -13.72 -35.31 -0.98
N ASP A 390 -13.68 -36.57 -1.42
CA ASP A 390 -14.86 -37.22 -1.98
C ASP A 390 -15.63 -38.01 -0.89
N PRO A 391 -16.84 -37.60 -0.50
CA PRO A 391 -17.64 -38.29 0.49
C PRO A 391 -17.92 -39.78 0.07
N ASN A 392 -17.86 -40.11 -1.23
CA ASN A 392 -17.99 -41.47 -1.69
C ASN A 392 -16.81 -42.37 -1.28
N CYS A 393 -15.71 -41.78 -0.83
CA CYS A 393 -14.57 -42.53 -0.31
C CYS A 393 -14.67 -42.84 1.19
N TYR A 394 -15.79 -42.51 1.82
CA TYR A 394 -16.06 -42.75 3.23
C TYR A 394 -17.27 -43.64 3.44
N ALA A 395 -17.64 -43.90 4.70
CA ALA A 395 -18.87 -44.59 5.04
C ALA A 395 -20.11 -43.76 4.66
N ALA A 396 -21.25 -44.39 4.47
CA ALA A 396 -22.47 -43.66 4.21
C ALA A 396 -22.90 -42.84 5.43
N GLY A 397 -23.40 -41.62 5.18
CA GLY A 397 -23.90 -40.73 6.22
C GLY A 397 -22.85 -39.83 6.88
N VAL A 398 -21.62 -39.84 6.36
CA VAL A 398 -20.60 -38.87 6.82
C VAL A 398 -21.00 -37.45 6.48
N GLN A 399 -20.58 -36.50 7.30
CA GLN A 399 -20.80 -35.06 7.13
C GLN A 399 -19.47 -34.35 6.88
N GLY A 400 -19.41 -33.49 5.88
CA GLY A 400 -18.25 -32.64 5.64
C GLY A 400 -18.00 -31.67 6.80
N VAL A 401 -16.74 -31.43 7.12
CA VAL A 401 -16.33 -30.48 8.15
C VAL A 401 -15.46 -29.39 7.54
N GLN A 402 -15.44 -28.22 8.18
CA GLN A 402 -14.68 -27.07 7.69
C GLN A 402 -14.23 -26.21 8.86
N SER A 403 -13.03 -25.68 8.74
CA SER A 403 -12.51 -24.67 9.65
C SER A 403 -12.79 -23.27 9.16
N TYR A 404 -12.75 -22.31 10.07
CA TYR A 404 -12.56 -20.91 9.78
C TYR A 404 -11.25 -20.47 10.47
N ARG A 405 -10.22 -20.28 9.65
CA ARG A 405 -8.88 -19.89 10.12
C ARG A 405 -8.74 -18.38 10.13
N HIS A 406 -8.33 -17.84 11.26
CA HIS A 406 -8.01 -16.43 11.43
C HIS A 406 -6.50 -16.25 11.59
N SER A 407 -5.90 -15.36 10.81
CA SER A 407 -4.54 -14.89 11.00
C SER A 407 -4.59 -13.44 11.44
N HIS A 408 -4.29 -13.21 12.73
CA HIS A 408 -4.29 -11.87 13.34
C HIS A 408 -2.96 -11.17 13.11
N TYR A 409 -3.01 -9.88 12.83
CA TYR A 409 -1.86 -8.99 12.60
C TYR A 409 -2.11 -7.70 13.38
N ASP A 410 -1.44 -7.56 14.51
CA ASP A 410 -1.55 -6.38 15.37
C ASP A 410 -0.20 -5.67 15.42
N ASN A 411 -0.20 -4.37 15.19
CA ASN A 411 1.00 -3.55 15.17
C ASN A 411 0.79 -2.33 16.07
N ASP A 412 1.77 -2.08 16.94
CA ASP A 412 1.87 -0.87 17.75
C ASP A 412 3.20 -0.17 17.44
N ARG A 413 3.15 1.08 17.06
CA ARG A 413 4.30 1.89 16.69
C ARG A 413 4.27 3.22 17.44
N ALA A 414 5.39 3.63 18.00
CA ALA A 414 5.56 4.97 18.57
C ALA A 414 6.97 5.47 18.30
N GLY A 415 7.09 6.73 17.90
CA GLY A 415 8.39 7.28 17.56
C GLY A 415 8.47 8.79 17.73
N ALA A 416 9.68 9.28 17.58
CA ALA A 416 9.96 10.72 17.58
C ALA A 416 11.03 11.08 16.54
N THR A 417 10.93 12.27 15.99
CA THR A 417 11.94 12.87 15.12
C THR A 417 12.35 14.22 15.67
N ALA A 418 13.63 14.55 15.54
CA ALA A 418 14.15 15.90 15.79
C ALA A 418 15.02 16.31 14.61
N ASP A 419 14.69 17.43 13.98
CA ASP A 419 15.37 17.96 12.79
C ASP A 419 15.81 19.40 13.03
N VAL A 420 16.98 19.76 12.51
CA VAL A 420 17.50 21.13 12.50
C VAL A 420 17.91 21.52 11.09
N GLU A 421 17.67 22.77 10.74
CA GLU A 421 18.13 23.38 9.50
C GLU A 421 18.75 24.73 9.83
N TRP A 422 19.92 24.97 9.29
CA TRP A 422 20.61 26.25 9.44
C TRP A 422 21.05 26.80 8.09
N LYS A 423 20.43 27.90 7.70
CA LYS A 423 20.77 28.67 6.50
C LYS A 423 21.69 29.82 6.84
N GLN A 424 22.77 29.94 6.08
CA GLN A 424 23.75 31.02 6.23
C GLN A 424 24.33 31.40 4.87
N THR A 425 24.66 32.68 4.70
CA THR A 425 25.36 33.15 3.50
C THR A 425 26.83 33.34 3.84
N LEU A 426 27.72 32.60 3.20
CA LEU A 426 29.17 32.61 3.36
C LEU A 426 29.79 33.28 2.11
N GLY A 427 29.95 34.57 2.13
CA GLY A 427 30.38 35.34 0.96
C GLY A 427 29.35 35.32 -0.15
N SER A 428 29.67 34.65 -1.27
CA SER A 428 28.75 34.42 -2.41
C SER A 428 28.06 33.09 -2.40
N VAL A 429 28.20 32.30 -1.33
CA VAL A 429 27.63 30.95 -1.20
C VAL A 429 26.48 30.98 -0.20
N ASP A 430 25.30 30.63 -0.62
CA ASP A 430 24.19 30.33 0.28
C ASP A 430 24.29 28.86 0.70
N ASN A 431 24.54 28.66 1.97
CA ASN A 431 24.76 27.34 2.56
C ASN A 431 23.60 26.95 3.47
N THR A 432 23.16 25.69 3.36
CA THR A 432 22.12 25.12 4.22
C THR A 432 22.64 23.80 4.79
N VAL A 433 22.89 23.79 6.09
CA VAL A 433 23.19 22.56 6.83
C VAL A 433 21.91 22.05 7.46
N ARG A 434 21.57 20.79 7.23
CA ARG A 434 20.45 20.12 7.91
C ARG A 434 20.91 18.80 8.53
N GLY A 435 20.28 18.44 9.64
CA GLY A 435 20.56 17.18 10.29
C GLY A 435 19.42 16.78 11.20
N GLY A 436 19.36 15.53 11.54
CA GLY A 436 18.30 15.06 12.40
C GLY A 436 18.49 13.65 12.91
N VAL A 437 17.59 13.30 13.79
CA VAL A 437 17.52 11.97 14.42
C VAL A 437 16.09 11.46 14.36
N TRP A 438 15.98 10.16 14.23
CA TRP A 438 14.71 9.44 14.35
C TRP A 438 14.90 8.25 15.29
N VAL A 439 13.91 8.03 16.15
CA VAL A 439 13.83 6.86 17.03
C VAL A 439 12.42 6.31 16.97
N GLU A 440 12.30 4.97 16.91
CA GLU A 440 11.01 4.28 16.89
C GLU A 440 11.06 2.97 17.68
N GLN A 441 9.95 2.66 18.33
CA GLN A 441 9.62 1.33 18.82
C GLN A 441 8.43 0.81 18.00
N TYR A 442 8.59 -0.38 17.44
CA TYR A 442 7.58 -1.03 16.62
C TYR A 442 7.39 -2.46 17.12
N ASP A 443 6.26 -2.71 17.76
CA ASP A 443 5.87 -4.01 18.27
C ASP A 443 4.82 -4.62 17.32
N ARG A 444 5.04 -5.85 16.88
CA ARG A 444 4.12 -6.59 16.03
C ARG A 444 3.74 -7.91 16.69
N SER A 445 2.47 -8.26 16.68
CA SER A 445 1.96 -9.57 17.07
C SER A 445 1.35 -10.28 15.87
N VAL A 446 1.69 -11.55 15.69
CA VAL A 446 1.09 -12.43 14.69
C VAL A 446 0.56 -13.65 15.41
N ARG A 447 -0.72 -13.93 15.27
CA ARG A 447 -1.37 -15.08 15.91
C ARG A 447 -2.24 -15.79 14.87
N ARG A 448 -2.28 -17.12 14.94
CA ARG A 448 -3.18 -17.93 14.10
C ARG A 448 -4.05 -18.80 14.98
N ASP A 449 -5.36 -18.71 14.79
CA ASP A 449 -6.34 -19.57 15.45
C ASP A 449 -7.33 -20.20 14.45
N TRP A 450 -7.88 -21.34 14.88
CA TRP A 450 -8.71 -22.21 14.07
C TRP A 450 -10.03 -22.44 14.80
N HIS A 451 -11.11 -22.11 14.12
CA HIS A 451 -12.47 -22.24 14.60
C HIS A 451 -13.22 -23.29 13.78
N ARG A 452 -14.19 -23.93 14.36
CA ARG A 452 -15.09 -24.83 13.65
C ARG A 452 -16.21 -24.07 12.99
N LEU A 453 -16.46 -24.31 11.72
CA LEU A 453 -17.65 -23.81 11.04
C LEU A 453 -18.88 -24.58 11.54
N LEU A 454 -19.96 -23.86 11.92
CA LEU A 454 -21.15 -24.46 12.51
C LEU A 454 -22.14 -24.99 11.47
N ASN A 455 -22.30 -24.26 10.37
CA ASN A 455 -23.30 -24.52 9.34
C ASN A 455 -22.63 -24.75 7.97
N VAL A 456 -21.82 -25.81 7.88
CA VAL A 456 -21.04 -26.12 6.66
C VAL A 456 -21.95 -26.10 5.43
N GLY A 457 -21.55 -25.32 4.41
CA GLY A 457 -22.25 -25.20 3.15
C GLY A 457 -23.51 -24.29 3.17
N THR A 458 -23.83 -23.68 4.30
CA THR A 458 -25.01 -22.81 4.44
C THR A 458 -24.62 -21.36 4.71
N ASP A 459 -23.72 -21.15 5.68
CA ASP A 459 -23.20 -19.84 6.07
C ASP A 459 -21.79 -19.97 6.66
N ILE A 460 -21.16 -18.85 6.98
CA ILE A 460 -19.82 -18.79 7.62
C ILE A 460 -19.90 -18.58 9.13
N GLY A 461 -21.02 -18.93 9.75
CA GLY A 461 -21.16 -18.94 11.22
C GLY A 461 -20.21 -19.95 11.84
N PHE A 462 -19.42 -19.51 12.81
CA PHE A 462 -18.39 -20.32 13.43
C PHE A 462 -18.44 -20.32 14.94
N ASP A 463 -17.85 -21.33 15.57
CA ASP A 463 -17.66 -21.39 17.01
C ASP A 463 -16.64 -20.32 17.41
N HIS A 464 -17.04 -19.36 18.24
CA HIS A 464 -16.16 -18.28 18.70
C HIS A 464 -15.02 -18.76 19.59
N GLN A 465 -15.14 -19.95 20.21
CA GLN A 465 -14.03 -20.56 20.90
C GLN A 465 -13.16 -21.33 19.88
N PRO A 466 -11.89 -20.93 19.68
CA PRO A 466 -11.00 -21.69 18.80
C PRO A 466 -10.77 -23.09 19.36
N TYR A 467 -10.77 -24.09 18.51
CA TYR A 467 -10.37 -25.43 18.92
C TYR A 467 -8.83 -25.56 18.94
N TRP A 468 -8.12 -24.69 18.18
CA TRP A 468 -6.67 -24.65 18.16
C TRP A 468 -6.16 -23.22 17.97
N VAL A 469 -5.26 -22.77 18.87
CA VAL A 469 -4.42 -21.60 18.70
C VAL A 469 -3.04 -22.12 18.30
N GLN A 470 -2.74 -22.07 17.00
CA GLN A 470 -1.57 -22.73 16.42
C GLN A 470 -0.27 -22.10 16.92
N PHE A 471 -0.19 -20.76 16.85
CA PHE A 471 0.94 -19.99 17.40
C PHE A 471 0.56 -18.55 17.74
N GLU A 472 1.40 -17.92 18.55
CA GLU A 472 1.46 -16.48 18.73
C GLU A 472 2.93 -16.06 18.81
N ASP A 473 3.34 -15.19 17.90
CA ASP A 473 4.65 -14.57 17.88
C ASP A 473 4.55 -13.08 18.17
N ARG A 474 5.50 -12.57 18.96
CA ARG A 474 5.67 -11.14 19.20
C ARG A 474 7.04 -10.70 18.75
N TYR A 475 7.05 -9.75 17.84
CA TYR A 475 8.24 -9.11 17.30
C TYR A 475 8.36 -7.74 17.95
N LYS A 476 9.53 -7.46 18.52
CA LYS A 476 9.89 -6.15 19.03
C LYS A 476 10.99 -5.59 18.19
N THR A 477 10.79 -4.40 17.63
CA THR A 477 11.77 -3.71 16.80
C THR A 477 12.08 -2.36 17.42
N SER A 478 13.37 -2.05 17.60
CA SER A 478 13.86 -0.74 18.00
C SER A 478 14.67 -0.15 16.86
N GLU A 479 14.30 1.04 16.43
CA GLU A 479 14.90 1.68 15.27
C GLU A 479 15.48 3.04 15.62
N GLN A 480 16.63 3.36 15.02
CA GLN A 480 17.27 4.66 15.12
C GLN A 480 17.88 5.03 13.77
N MET A 481 17.80 6.30 13.42
CA MET A 481 18.48 6.85 12.25
C MET A 481 19.02 8.22 12.56
N TYR A 482 20.22 8.48 12.06
CA TYR A 482 20.88 9.78 12.13
C TYR A 482 21.27 10.22 10.73
N TYR A 483 21.12 11.51 10.44
CA TYR A 483 21.59 12.06 9.18
C TYR A 483 22.16 13.48 9.35
N VAL A 484 23.04 13.84 8.43
CA VAL A 484 23.52 15.20 8.22
C VAL A 484 23.70 15.44 6.73
N GLU A 485 23.35 16.63 6.27
CA GLU A 485 23.49 17.06 4.88
C GLU A 485 23.89 18.52 4.83
N ASP A 486 24.74 18.84 3.87
CA ASP A 486 25.12 20.21 3.52
C ASP A 486 24.74 20.48 2.06
N VAL A 487 24.07 21.61 1.82
CA VAL A 487 23.68 22.09 0.50
C VAL A 487 24.25 23.48 0.29
N ALA A 488 25.20 23.61 -0.63
CA ALA A 488 25.84 24.85 -1.02
C ALA A 488 25.30 25.33 -2.37
N ARG A 489 24.82 26.58 -2.44
CA ARG A 489 24.38 27.26 -3.67
C ARG A 489 25.30 28.40 -4.01
N PHE A 490 25.80 28.44 -5.24
CA PHE A 490 26.71 29.48 -5.72
C PHE A 490 26.39 29.82 -7.17
N GLY A 491 25.77 30.98 -7.35
CA GLY A 491 25.26 31.40 -8.65
C GLY A 491 24.26 30.38 -9.23
N PRO A 492 24.46 29.87 -10.47
CA PRO A 492 23.56 28.90 -11.09
C PRO A 492 23.76 27.45 -10.63
N PHE A 493 24.71 27.19 -9.74
CA PHE A 493 25.05 25.86 -9.28
C PHE A 493 24.56 25.62 -7.85
N SER A 494 24.11 24.37 -7.58
CA SER A 494 23.91 23.86 -6.24
C SER A 494 24.62 22.51 -6.12
N ALA A 495 25.28 22.27 -5.01
CA ALA A 495 25.86 21.00 -4.66
C ALA A 495 25.38 20.55 -3.29
N ARG A 496 25.13 19.26 -3.11
CA ARG A 496 24.78 18.68 -1.83
C ARG A 496 25.64 17.46 -1.54
N VAL A 497 25.91 17.23 -0.28
CA VAL A 497 26.52 16.01 0.24
C VAL A 497 25.92 15.69 1.59
N GLY A 498 25.63 14.44 1.82
CA GLY A 498 25.06 14.00 3.08
C GLY A 498 25.38 12.54 3.40
N VAL A 499 25.19 12.20 4.63
CA VAL A 499 25.33 10.84 5.16
C VAL A 499 24.22 10.54 6.13
N LYS A 500 23.68 9.31 6.07
CA LYS A 500 22.75 8.77 7.05
C LYS A 500 23.15 7.38 7.48
N GLN A 501 22.67 6.95 8.63
CA GLN A 501 22.93 5.60 9.13
C GLN A 501 21.72 5.09 9.92
N PHE A 502 21.35 3.82 9.69
CA PHE A 502 20.29 3.11 10.39
C PHE A 502 20.86 2.09 11.37
N PHE A 503 20.14 1.91 12.48
CA PHE A 503 20.35 0.87 13.48
C PHE A 503 18.98 0.26 13.78
N VAL A 504 18.81 -1.03 13.49
CA VAL A 504 17.54 -1.75 13.64
C VAL A 504 17.80 -3.03 14.44
N ASP A 505 17.30 -3.07 15.66
CA ASP A 505 17.35 -4.24 16.53
C ASP A 505 15.98 -4.89 16.56
N GLN A 506 15.92 -6.17 16.23
CA GLN A 506 14.66 -6.93 16.17
C GLN A 506 14.77 -8.19 17.02
N LYS A 507 13.68 -8.52 17.74
CA LYS A 507 13.56 -9.72 18.51
C LYS A 507 12.20 -10.37 18.32
N ARG A 508 12.17 -11.67 17.92
CA ARG A 508 10.97 -12.49 17.98
C ARG A 508 10.96 -13.29 19.28
N ASN A 509 9.80 -13.28 19.94
CA ASN A 509 9.48 -14.18 21.04
C ASN A 509 8.24 -15.00 20.66
N ARG A 510 8.36 -16.32 20.66
CA ARG A 510 7.21 -17.21 20.56
C ARG A 510 6.47 -17.23 21.90
N VAL A 511 5.21 -16.80 21.92
CA VAL A 511 4.36 -16.77 23.12
C VAL A 511 3.57 -18.08 23.24
N ILE A 512 3.08 -18.57 22.09
CA ILE A 512 2.37 -19.85 21.97
C ILE A 512 3.08 -20.66 20.90
N GLY A 513 3.39 -21.90 21.21
CA GLY A 513 4.19 -22.80 20.35
C GLY A 513 5.62 -22.98 20.87
N ASN A 514 6.39 -23.85 20.23
CA ASN A 514 7.69 -24.33 20.68
C ASN A 514 8.86 -23.79 19.86
N ALA A 515 8.98 -22.47 19.74
CA ALA A 515 10.14 -21.90 19.05
C ALA A 515 10.98 -21.06 20.00
N GLU A 516 12.31 -21.10 19.82
CA GLU A 516 13.25 -20.27 20.57
C GLU A 516 13.12 -18.80 20.19
N SER A 517 13.52 -17.92 21.11
CA SER A 517 13.62 -16.49 20.82
C SER A 517 14.78 -16.24 19.87
N VAL A 518 14.53 -15.45 18.82
CA VAL A 518 15.53 -15.08 17.80
C VAL A 518 15.73 -13.58 17.83
N ARG A 519 16.96 -13.11 17.64
CA ARG A 519 17.31 -11.69 17.55
C ARG A 519 18.12 -11.41 16.31
N SER A 520 17.83 -10.29 15.65
CA SER A 520 18.57 -9.73 14.54
C SER A 520 19.02 -8.31 14.88
N ASP A 521 20.22 -7.96 14.46
CA ASP A 521 20.76 -6.61 14.53
C ASP A 521 21.16 -6.20 13.10
N SER A 522 20.37 -5.32 12.49
CA SER A 522 20.63 -4.78 11.17
C SER A 522 21.18 -3.37 11.30
N LYS A 523 22.45 -3.20 10.99
CA LYS A 523 23.12 -1.91 10.96
C LYS A 523 23.53 -1.59 9.53
N SER A 524 23.13 -0.42 9.02
CA SER A 524 23.68 0.01 7.73
C SER A 524 25.13 0.50 7.90
N ASP A 525 25.90 0.43 6.84
CA ASP A 525 27.07 1.30 6.69
C ASP A 525 26.62 2.76 6.65
N PRO A 526 27.54 3.74 6.84
CA PRO A 526 27.23 5.12 6.54
C PRO A 526 26.82 5.28 5.07
N LEU A 527 25.53 5.55 4.84
CA LEU A 527 24.93 5.67 3.50
C LEU A 527 25.20 7.07 2.95
N LEU A 528 25.96 7.15 1.89
CA LEU A 528 26.34 8.40 1.25
C LEU A 528 25.26 8.86 0.25
N SER A 529 25.06 10.17 0.19
CA SER A 529 24.25 10.83 -0.83
C SER A 529 24.96 12.11 -1.27
N ALA A 530 25.17 12.25 -2.58
CA ALA A 530 25.79 13.44 -3.15
C ALA A 530 25.12 13.81 -4.48
N GLY A 531 25.10 15.09 -4.81
CA GLY A 531 24.55 15.51 -6.08
C GLY A 531 24.72 17.00 -6.34
N ALA A 532 24.41 17.38 -7.57
CA ALA A 532 24.51 18.76 -8.01
C ALA A 532 23.38 19.13 -8.97
N THR A 533 23.05 20.42 -8.99
CA THR A 533 22.17 21.01 -10.01
C THR A 533 22.86 22.18 -10.68
N TRP A 534 22.52 22.41 -11.92
CA TRP A 534 22.97 23.55 -12.70
C TRP A 534 21.81 24.18 -13.47
N THR A 535 21.43 25.36 -13.04
CA THR A 535 20.46 26.19 -13.80
C THR A 535 21.14 26.71 -15.04
N LEU A 536 20.73 26.23 -16.19
CA LEU A 536 21.33 26.57 -17.49
C LEU A 536 20.99 28.01 -17.87
N PRO A 537 21.82 28.66 -18.76
CA PRO A 537 21.54 30.01 -19.24
C PRO A 537 20.34 30.08 -20.21
N VAL A 538 19.47 29.09 -20.17
CA VAL A 538 18.19 29.03 -20.85
C VAL A 538 17.12 29.02 -19.76
N ASP A 539 16.23 30.00 -19.79
CA ASP A 539 15.21 30.20 -18.79
C ASP A 539 14.36 28.95 -18.53
N GLY A 540 14.23 28.60 -17.26
CA GLY A 540 13.47 27.44 -16.80
C GLY A 540 14.12 26.08 -17.04
N LEU A 541 15.39 26.02 -17.48
CA LEU A 541 16.10 24.77 -17.76
C LEU A 541 17.15 24.46 -16.69
N GLU A 542 17.07 23.29 -16.07
CA GLU A 542 17.99 22.81 -15.04
C GLU A 542 18.52 21.42 -15.38
N LEU A 543 19.83 21.25 -15.29
CA LEU A 543 20.50 19.95 -15.30
C LEU A 543 20.74 19.51 -13.86
N PHE A 544 20.50 18.23 -13.55
CA PHE A 544 20.78 17.65 -12.24
C PHE A 544 21.45 16.27 -12.36
N GLY A 545 22.15 15.89 -11.30
CA GLY A 545 22.71 14.54 -11.20
C GLY A 545 23.09 14.22 -9.77
N GLY A 546 23.04 12.96 -9.42
CA GLY A 546 23.33 12.51 -8.07
C GLY A 546 23.65 11.04 -7.97
N TYR A 547 24.24 10.72 -6.82
CA TYR A 547 24.51 9.38 -6.33
C TYR A 547 23.88 9.24 -4.96
N SER A 548 23.28 8.08 -4.67
CA SER A 548 22.75 7.75 -3.33
C SER A 548 22.87 6.28 -3.04
N GLN A 549 23.08 5.98 -1.76
CA GLN A 549 23.03 4.64 -1.20
C GLN A 549 21.74 4.50 -0.38
N ASN A 550 21.03 3.39 -0.60
CA ASN A 550 19.83 3.03 0.12
C ASN A 550 20.03 1.70 0.86
N PHE A 551 19.20 1.44 1.84
CA PHE A 551 19.29 0.29 2.75
C PHE A 551 17.88 -0.21 3.06
N ALA A 552 17.75 -1.54 3.19
CA ALA A 552 16.63 -2.13 3.88
C ALA A 552 17.13 -3.10 4.97
N ALA A 553 16.55 -2.96 6.15
CA ALA A 553 16.77 -3.87 7.25
C ALA A 553 16.27 -5.28 6.92
N ILE A 554 16.78 -6.29 7.60
CA ILE A 554 16.26 -7.65 7.49
C ILE A 554 14.78 -7.65 7.86
N PRO A 555 13.86 -8.12 6.96
CA PRO A 555 12.44 -8.15 7.26
C PRO A 555 12.11 -9.03 8.46
N SER A 556 11.13 -8.63 9.27
CA SER A 556 10.77 -9.37 10.49
C SER A 556 10.35 -10.84 10.23
N GLY A 557 9.89 -11.17 9.01
CA GLY A 557 9.56 -12.52 8.59
C GLY A 557 10.75 -13.48 8.64
N VAL A 558 11.98 -12.97 8.42
CA VAL A 558 13.21 -13.75 8.48
C VAL A 558 13.47 -14.32 9.90
N LEU A 559 12.97 -13.64 10.94
CA LEU A 559 13.06 -14.13 12.32
C LEU A 559 12.18 -15.38 12.57
N GLY A 560 11.34 -15.76 11.60
CA GLY A 560 10.63 -17.05 11.57
C GLY A 560 11.52 -18.23 11.25
N GLU A 561 12.67 -18.03 10.62
CA GLU A 561 13.65 -19.07 10.31
C GLU A 561 14.11 -19.76 11.60
N THR A 562 13.98 -21.07 11.65
CA THR A 562 14.33 -21.87 12.82
C THR A 562 15.79 -22.34 12.81
N ASP A 563 16.44 -22.38 11.65
CA ASP A 563 17.85 -22.71 11.53
C ASP A 563 18.73 -21.50 11.86
N ALA A 564 19.26 -21.46 13.09
CA ALA A 564 20.11 -20.38 13.56
C ALA A 564 21.39 -20.16 12.72
N GLN A 565 21.91 -21.21 12.04
CA GLN A 565 23.09 -21.08 11.19
C GLN A 565 22.75 -20.40 9.85
N ARG A 566 21.57 -20.66 9.33
CA ARG A 566 21.07 -20.00 8.11
C ARG A 566 20.69 -18.55 8.41
N PHE A 567 19.92 -18.33 9.47
CA PHE A 567 19.56 -16.99 9.92
C PHE A 567 20.79 -16.10 10.11
N ALA A 568 21.86 -16.61 10.72
CA ALA A 568 23.10 -15.86 10.95
C ALA A 568 23.85 -15.44 9.67
N ARG A 569 23.44 -15.92 8.50
CA ARG A 569 24.04 -15.58 7.20
C ARG A 569 23.20 -14.56 6.41
N VAL A 570 22.02 -14.23 6.88
CA VAL A 570 21.17 -13.26 6.19
C VAL A 570 21.70 -11.86 6.49
N GLU A 571 22.02 -11.11 5.44
CA GLU A 571 22.51 -9.73 5.50
C GLU A 571 21.43 -8.76 5.04
N PRO A 572 21.44 -7.51 5.53
CA PRO A 572 20.55 -6.46 5.04
C PRO A 572 20.73 -6.19 3.54
N GLU A 573 19.65 -5.73 2.91
CA GLU A 573 19.65 -5.36 1.50
C GLU A 573 20.22 -3.95 1.30
N THR A 574 20.93 -3.71 0.19
CA THR A 574 21.52 -2.42 -0.14
C THR A 574 21.30 -2.08 -1.61
N ALA A 575 21.21 -0.79 -1.92
CA ALA A 575 21.13 -0.33 -3.30
C ALA A 575 21.96 0.94 -3.52
N ASP A 576 22.70 0.95 -4.62
CA ASP A 576 23.42 2.11 -5.15
C ASP A 576 22.65 2.69 -6.34
N ASN A 577 22.34 3.97 -6.32
CA ASN A 577 21.64 4.67 -7.38
C ASN A 577 22.45 5.83 -7.95
N ILE A 578 22.57 5.88 -9.26
CA ILE A 578 23.17 7.00 -10.02
C ILE A 578 22.12 7.54 -10.97
N GLU A 579 21.95 8.85 -10.96
CA GLU A 579 21.00 9.56 -11.81
C GLU A 579 21.64 10.77 -12.50
N LEU A 580 21.18 11.02 -13.74
CA LEU A 580 21.45 12.24 -14.50
C LEU A 580 20.15 12.68 -15.18
N GLY A 581 19.76 13.93 -14.99
CA GLY A 581 18.51 14.40 -15.57
C GLY A 581 18.49 15.86 -15.97
N LEU A 582 17.48 16.20 -16.73
CA LEU A 582 17.16 17.54 -17.20
C LEU A 582 15.72 17.87 -16.79
N ARG A 583 15.47 19.08 -16.26
CA ARG A 583 14.14 19.61 -15.97
C ARG A 583 13.88 20.86 -16.76
N VAL A 584 12.67 21.02 -17.26
CA VAL A 584 12.18 22.26 -17.83
C VAL A 584 10.93 22.72 -17.07
N SER A 585 10.94 23.97 -16.62
CA SER A 585 9.81 24.63 -15.96
C SER A 585 9.67 26.04 -16.50
N ARG A 586 9.05 26.16 -17.67
CA ARG A 586 8.82 27.43 -18.35
C ARG A 586 7.49 27.38 -19.08
N TRP A 587 6.50 28.12 -18.62
CA TRP A 587 5.22 28.19 -19.33
C TRP A 587 5.41 28.50 -20.83
N PRO A 588 4.74 27.76 -21.74
CA PRO A 588 3.72 26.74 -21.50
C PRO A 588 4.26 25.30 -21.32
N LEU A 589 5.57 25.13 -21.21
CA LEU A 589 6.24 23.84 -21.21
C LEU A 589 6.74 23.48 -19.81
N THR A 590 6.43 22.27 -19.36
CA THR A 590 7.01 21.63 -18.17
C THR A 590 7.46 20.23 -18.49
N GLY A 591 8.51 19.73 -17.86
CA GLY A 591 8.93 18.36 -18.09
C GLY A 591 10.22 17.96 -17.41
N SER A 592 10.55 16.68 -17.53
CA SER A 592 11.80 16.10 -17.05
C SER A 592 12.23 14.95 -17.94
N LEU A 593 13.53 14.74 -17.97
CA LEU A 593 14.17 13.56 -18.56
C LEU A 593 15.21 13.08 -17.57
N THR A 594 15.11 11.83 -17.11
CA THR A 594 16.03 11.22 -16.16
C THR A 594 16.58 9.92 -16.72
N LEU A 595 17.90 9.77 -16.69
CA LEU A 595 18.61 8.52 -16.90
C LEU A 595 19.03 7.99 -15.53
N TYR A 596 18.89 6.69 -15.29
CA TYR A 596 19.28 6.09 -14.02
C TYR A 596 19.93 4.72 -14.21
N ASN A 597 20.78 4.37 -13.25
CA ASN A 597 21.27 3.01 -13.02
C ASN A 597 21.22 2.73 -11.53
N ILE A 598 20.54 1.66 -11.16
CA ILE A 598 20.42 1.20 -9.78
C ILE A 598 20.96 -0.23 -9.71
N LYS A 599 21.85 -0.48 -8.77
CA LYS A 599 22.33 -1.81 -8.45
C LYS A 599 21.87 -2.16 -7.02
N PHE A 600 21.11 -3.22 -6.90
CA PHE A 600 20.56 -3.76 -5.67
C PHE A 600 21.25 -5.07 -5.37
N ASP A 601 21.91 -5.16 -4.23
CA ASP A 601 22.69 -6.31 -3.77
C ASP A 601 22.10 -6.92 -2.49
N ASN A 602 22.46 -8.15 -2.18
CA ASN A 602 22.03 -8.92 -1.01
C ASN A 602 20.51 -9.17 -0.96
N ARG A 603 19.89 -9.34 -2.10
CA ARG A 603 18.44 -9.58 -2.16
C ARG A 603 18.03 -10.74 -1.26
N ILE A 604 17.10 -10.50 -0.33
CA ILE A 604 16.54 -11.53 0.55
C ILE A 604 15.38 -12.22 -0.19
N VAL A 605 15.48 -13.54 -0.32
CA VAL A 605 14.47 -14.38 -0.99
C VAL A 605 13.95 -15.42 -0.01
N TYR A 606 12.64 -15.56 0.07
CA TYR A 606 12.00 -16.65 0.77
C TYR A 606 11.87 -17.87 -0.15
N LEU A 607 12.38 -18.99 0.30
CA LEU A 607 12.30 -20.29 -0.37
C LEU A 607 11.33 -21.15 0.41
N PRO A 608 10.09 -21.35 -0.08
CA PRO A 608 9.15 -22.22 0.60
C PRO A 608 9.67 -23.65 0.64
N ALA A 609 9.46 -24.33 1.75
CA ALA A 609 9.75 -25.75 1.82
C ALA A 609 8.90 -26.49 0.76
N ARG A 610 9.56 -27.30 -0.07
CA ARG A 610 8.85 -28.18 -1.02
C ARG A 610 8.46 -29.44 -0.28
N LEU A 611 7.18 -29.59 0.00
CA LEU A 611 6.62 -30.86 0.39
C LEU A 611 6.51 -31.78 -0.83
N ALA A 612 6.75 -33.07 -0.64
CA ALA A 612 6.59 -34.08 -1.71
C ALA A 612 5.17 -34.11 -2.28
N ASP A 613 4.18 -33.69 -1.51
CA ASP A 613 2.76 -33.84 -1.79
C ASP A 613 1.97 -32.52 -1.94
N GLY A 614 2.62 -31.36 -2.08
CA GLY A 614 1.91 -30.10 -2.34
C GLY A 614 2.20 -28.93 -1.39
N ILE A 615 1.22 -28.04 -1.19
CA ILE A 615 1.34 -26.85 -0.39
C ILE A 615 1.22 -27.19 1.09
N ASP A 616 2.15 -26.68 1.89
CA ASP A 616 2.08 -26.77 3.36
C ASP A 616 1.07 -25.76 3.93
N TYR A 617 -0.19 -26.12 3.99
CA TYR A 617 -1.24 -25.27 4.54
C TYR A 617 -1.19 -25.11 6.06
N LEU A 618 -0.44 -25.96 6.75
CA LEU A 618 -0.33 -25.93 8.20
C LEU A 618 0.93 -25.18 8.68
N ASP A 619 1.80 -24.79 7.74
CA ASP A 619 3.12 -24.19 8.01
C ASP A 619 3.95 -25.08 8.99
N GLU A 620 3.95 -26.38 8.76
CA GLU A 620 4.68 -27.35 9.57
C GLU A 620 6.15 -27.45 9.17
N THR A 621 6.45 -27.05 7.93
CA THR A 621 7.80 -27.02 7.40
C THR A 621 8.20 -25.57 7.16
N ASP A 622 9.23 -25.13 7.84
CA ASP A 622 9.76 -23.80 7.66
C ASP A 622 10.38 -23.64 6.28
N GLY A 623 10.03 -22.58 5.57
CA GLY A 623 10.80 -22.12 4.43
C GLY A 623 12.13 -21.54 4.87
N VAL A 624 12.96 -21.17 3.93
CA VAL A 624 14.31 -20.67 4.18
C VAL A 624 14.45 -19.27 3.59
N TYR A 625 15.00 -18.35 4.37
CA TYR A 625 15.42 -17.05 3.87
C TYR A 625 16.91 -17.06 3.57
N GLU A 626 17.29 -16.61 2.39
CA GLU A 626 18.69 -16.48 1.99
C GLU A 626 18.90 -15.18 1.21
N ASN A 627 20.10 -14.60 1.34
CA ASN A 627 20.54 -13.58 0.40
C ASN A 627 20.91 -14.22 -0.93
N PHE A 628 20.35 -13.69 -2.00
CA PHE A 628 20.51 -14.31 -3.30
C PHE A 628 20.68 -13.28 -4.42
N GLY A 629 21.90 -13.18 -4.93
CA GLY A 629 22.21 -12.31 -6.05
C GLY A 629 21.76 -10.86 -5.84
N GLY A 630 21.21 -10.28 -6.87
CA GLY A 630 20.73 -8.90 -6.85
C GLY A 630 19.81 -8.58 -8.00
N VAL A 631 19.61 -7.29 -8.22
CA VAL A 631 18.89 -6.74 -9.38
C VAL A 631 19.65 -5.53 -9.89
N GLU A 632 19.82 -5.42 -11.21
CA GLU A 632 20.30 -4.20 -11.85
C GLU A 632 19.19 -3.60 -12.69
N SER A 633 18.85 -2.34 -12.40
CA SER A 633 17.85 -1.57 -13.14
C SER A 633 18.49 -0.39 -13.84
N THR A 634 18.40 -0.37 -15.17
CA THR A 634 18.88 0.77 -15.99
C THR A 634 17.71 1.27 -16.81
N GLY A 635 17.51 2.58 -16.83
CA GLY A 635 16.38 3.10 -17.56
C GLY A 635 16.40 4.59 -17.84
N LEU A 636 15.31 5.00 -18.47
CA LEU A 636 15.00 6.37 -18.84
C LEU A 636 13.56 6.67 -18.45
N GLU A 637 13.35 7.79 -17.81
CA GLU A 637 12.04 8.35 -17.49
C GLU A 637 11.93 9.72 -18.12
N ALA A 638 10.86 9.96 -18.87
CA ALA A 638 10.57 11.25 -19.48
C ALA A 638 9.12 11.65 -19.15
N ALA A 639 8.93 12.88 -18.75
CA ALA A 639 7.63 13.50 -18.60
C ALA A 639 7.61 14.83 -19.33
N LEU A 640 6.50 15.15 -19.98
CA LEU A 640 6.31 16.40 -20.72
C LEU A 640 4.86 16.86 -20.56
N GLY A 641 4.67 18.11 -20.18
CA GLY A 641 3.40 18.80 -20.12
C GLY A 641 3.44 20.07 -20.98
N TYR A 642 2.38 20.31 -21.73
CA TYR A 642 2.20 21.54 -22.48
C TYR A 642 0.79 22.09 -22.27
N GLY A 643 0.71 23.35 -21.83
CA GLY A 643 -0.54 24.07 -21.60
C GLY A 643 -0.78 25.16 -22.64
N TRP A 644 -2.03 25.31 -23.06
CA TRP A 644 -2.48 26.39 -23.92
C TRP A 644 -3.35 27.39 -23.14
N ASP A 645 -3.32 28.64 -23.52
CA ASP A 645 -4.12 29.71 -22.87
C ASP A 645 -5.65 29.52 -23.04
N ASN A 646 -6.08 28.62 -23.92
CA ASN A 646 -7.48 28.29 -24.14
C ASN A 646 -7.98 27.13 -23.24
N GLY A 647 -7.22 26.77 -22.21
CA GLY A 647 -7.61 25.77 -21.22
C GLY A 647 -7.21 24.33 -21.56
N TRP A 648 -6.67 24.06 -22.74
CA TRP A 648 -6.14 22.74 -23.08
C TRP A 648 -4.78 22.47 -22.41
N ARG A 649 -4.61 21.24 -22.00
CA ARG A 649 -3.34 20.70 -21.51
C ARG A 649 -3.11 19.30 -22.06
N LEU A 650 -1.91 19.04 -22.50
CA LEU A 650 -1.46 17.71 -22.95
C LEU A 650 -0.30 17.28 -22.06
N ASN A 651 -0.39 16.09 -21.46
CA ASN A 651 0.69 15.50 -20.69
C ASN A 651 1.07 14.14 -21.28
N GLY A 652 2.36 13.83 -21.19
CA GLY A 652 2.89 12.53 -21.58
C GLY A 652 3.97 12.10 -20.61
N ALA A 653 3.98 10.84 -20.22
CA ALA A 653 5.03 10.22 -19.43
C ALA A 653 5.45 8.91 -20.10
N TYR A 654 6.74 8.73 -20.29
CA TYR A 654 7.31 7.53 -20.89
C TYR A 654 8.41 6.99 -20.00
N THR A 655 8.38 5.68 -19.76
CA THR A 655 9.40 4.96 -19.03
C THR A 655 9.93 3.81 -19.86
N TYR A 656 11.25 3.78 -20.00
CA TYR A 656 11.98 2.58 -20.39
C TYR A 656 12.72 2.05 -19.16
N ASN A 657 12.42 0.83 -18.74
CA ASN A 657 13.06 0.19 -17.59
C ASN A 657 13.55 -1.21 -17.95
N ARG A 658 14.85 -1.44 -17.81
CA ARG A 658 15.47 -2.75 -17.93
C ARG A 658 15.98 -3.18 -16.58
N SER A 659 15.08 -3.83 -15.80
CA SER A 659 15.44 -4.49 -14.54
C SER A 659 15.75 -5.96 -14.82
N LYS A 660 16.93 -6.42 -14.43
CA LYS A 660 17.41 -7.79 -14.64
C LYS A 660 17.93 -8.39 -13.35
N TYR A 661 17.72 -9.69 -13.18
CA TYR A 661 18.35 -10.44 -12.12
C TYR A 661 19.86 -10.54 -12.32
N LEU A 662 20.58 -10.46 -11.20
CA LEU A 662 22.00 -10.78 -11.14
C LEU A 662 22.11 -12.13 -10.42
N GLY A 663 22.83 -13.09 -11.02
CA GLY A 663 23.05 -14.39 -10.42
C GLY A 663 23.89 -14.31 -9.15
N SER A 664 23.81 -15.35 -8.31
CA SER A 664 24.57 -15.46 -7.07
C SER A 664 26.05 -15.77 -7.29
N GLY A 665 26.46 -16.04 -8.52
CA GLY A 665 27.78 -16.61 -8.86
C GLY A 665 27.84 -18.13 -8.67
N ASN A 666 26.76 -18.79 -8.24
CA ASN A 666 26.62 -20.23 -8.13
C ASN A 666 25.49 -20.73 -9.07
N ALA A 667 25.88 -21.16 -10.26
CA ALA A 667 24.93 -21.57 -11.31
C ALA A 667 24.00 -22.72 -10.89
N ALA A 668 24.45 -23.63 -10.01
CA ALA A 668 23.61 -24.73 -9.52
C ALA A 668 22.49 -24.19 -8.61
N ARG A 669 22.82 -23.23 -7.75
CA ARG A 669 21.87 -22.58 -6.85
C ARG A 669 20.91 -21.69 -7.64
N ASP A 670 21.43 -20.93 -8.62
CA ASP A 670 20.61 -20.11 -9.50
C ASP A 670 19.54 -20.96 -10.21
N THR A 671 19.94 -22.14 -10.71
CA THR A 671 19.02 -23.10 -11.36
C THR A 671 17.99 -23.65 -10.39
N GLU A 672 18.37 -23.99 -9.16
CA GLU A 672 17.45 -24.48 -8.12
C GLU A 672 16.34 -23.45 -7.83
N LEU A 673 16.70 -22.17 -7.83
CA LEU A 673 15.78 -21.05 -7.59
C LEU A 673 15.03 -20.59 -8.84
N GLY A 674 15.31 -21.21 -10.00
CA GLY A 674 14.73 -20.81 -11.27
C GLY A 674 15.15 -19.41 -11.72
N ILE A 675 16.26 -18.87 -11.19
CA ILE A 675 16.79 -17.57 -11.55
C ILE A 675 17.78 -17.74 -12.69
N VAL A 676 17.62 -16.92 -13.73
CA VAL A 676 18.53 -16.86 -14.86
C VAL A 676 19.23 -15.50 -14.85
N ASP A 677 20.55 -15.49 -14.75
CA ASP A 677 21.33 -14.26 -14.80
C ASP A 677 21.02 -13.45 -16.06
N GLY A 678 20.74 -12.16 -15.90
CA GLY A 678 20.35 -11.25 -16.98
C GLY A 678 18.87 -11.37 -17.41
N ALA A 679 18.09 -12.31 -16.86
CA ALA A 679 16.65 -12.37 -17.10
C ALA A 679 15.94 -11.16 -16.50
N GLN A 680 14.85 -10.71 -17.14
CA GLN A 680 14.06 -9.58 -16.68
C GLN A 680 13.33 -9.91 -15.37
N VAL A 681 13.29 -8.95 -14.45
CA VAL A 681 12.56 -9.09 -13.18
C VAL A 681 11.07 -9.31 -13.45
N ILE A 682 10.48 -10.26 -12.71
CA ILE A 682 9.07 -10.63 -12.79
C ILE A 682 8.17 -9.40 -12.64
N GLY A 683 7.12 -9.34 -13.45
CA GLY A 683 6.08 -8.31 -13.37
C GLY A 683 6.51 -6.92 -13.86
N GLN A 684 7.79 -6.69 -14.16
CA GLN A 684 8.31 -5.38 -14.58
C GLN A 684 8.17 -5.18 -16.09
N PRO A 685 7.38 -4.19 -16.56
CA PRO A 685 7.33 -3.86 -17.99
C PRO A 685 8.58 -3.10 -18.42
N LYS A 686 9.09 -3.39 -19.63
CA LYS A 686 10.18 -2.59 -20.23
C LYS A 686 9.72 -1.20 -20.66
N HIS A 687 8.48 -1.10 -21.08
CA HIS A 687 7.91 0.14 -21.63
C HIS A 687 6.60 0.45 -20.93
N VAL A 688 6.49 1.66 -20.44
CA VAL A 688 5.24 2.25 -19.95
C VAL A 688 5.07 3.60 -20.64
N LEU A 689 3.88 3.85 -21.17
CA LEU A 689 3.52 5.15 -21.74
C LEU A 689 2.19 5.59 -21.17
N VAL A 690 2.13 6.81 -20.68
CA VAL A 690 0.90 7.47 -20.26
C VAL A 690 0.74 8.75 -21.06
N VAL A 691 -0.44 9.01 -21.58
CA VAL A 691 -0.78 10.27 -22.26
C VAL A 691 -2.13 10.73 -21.78
N SER A 692 -2.25 11.99 -21.39
CA SER A 692 -3.52 12.61 -21.09
C SER A 692 -3.73 13.90 -21.86
N ALA A 693 -4.97 14.16 -22.21
CA ALA A 693 -5.45 15.43 -22.75
C ALA A 693 -6.58 15.94 -21.89
N ASP A 694 -6.39 17.11 -21.32
CA ASP A 694 -7.29 17.73 -20.37
C ASP A 694 -7.71 19.10 -20.89
N TRP A 695 -8.96 19.46 -20.63
CA TRP A 695 -9.49 20.78 -20.92
C TRP A 695 -10.17 21.35 -19.68
N GLN A 696 -9.80 22.58 -19.34
CA GLN A 696 -10.36 23.34 -18.24
C GLN A 696 -11.00 24.61 -18.77
N GLY A 697 -12.32 24.71 -18.64
CA GLY A 697 -13.10 25.90 -18.91
C GLY A 697 -13.59 26.56 -17.63
N ASP A 698 -14.43 27.61 -17.78
CA ASP A 698 -14.95 28.39 -16.65
C ASP A 698 -15.94 27.59 -15.79
N SER A 699 -16.71 26.70 -16.41
CA SER A 699 -17.85 26.02 -15.76
C SER A 699 -17.76 24.50 -15.85
N TRP A 700 -16.90 23.96 -16.65
CA TRP A 700 -16.73 22.53 -16.79
C TRP A 700 -15.30 22.18 -17.20
N ASN A 701 -14.91 20.96 -16.91
CA ASN A 701 -13.65 20.39 -17.32
C ASN A 701 -13.89 18.99 -17.91
N ALA A 702 -12.99 18.55 -18.74
CA ALA A 702 -13.01 17.18 -19.27
C ALA A 702 -11.60 16.68 -19.50
N GLY A 703 -11.40 15.39 -19.35
CA GLY A 703 -10.12 14.76 -19.56
C GLY A 703 -10.27 13.35 -20.13
N ILE A 704 -9.25 12.95 -20.86
CA ILE A 704 -9.05 11.56 -21.28
C ILE A 704 -7.59 11.20 -21.06
N SER A 705 -7.35 10.02 -20.49
CA SER A 705 -6.00 9.47 -20.36
C SER A 705 -5.92 8.07 -20.94
N GLY A 706 -4.75 7.72 -21.44
CA GLY A 706 -4.44 6.39 -21.95
C GLY A 706 -3.12 5.91 -21.38
N ARG A 707 -3.09 4.67 -20.86
CA ARG A 707 -1.91 4.02 -20.31
C ARG A 707 -1.61 2.75 -21.06
N TYR A 708 -0.41 2.65 -21.60
CA TYR A 708 0.14 1.44 -22.19
C TYR A 708 1.14 0.80 -21.25
N LEU A 709 0.92 -0.48 -20.93
CA LEU A 709 1.84 -1.37 -20.22
C LEU A 709 2.43 -2.36 -21.22
N GLY A 710 3.75 -2.39 -21.33
CA GLY A 710 4.46 -3.35 -22.18
C GLY A 710 4.33 -4.79 -21.68
N GLU A 711 4.85 -5.73 -22.44
CA GLU A 711 4.95 -7.14 -22.04
C GLU A 711 5.75 -7.28 -20.74
N ARG A 712 5.36 -8.27 -19.91
CA ARG A 712 5.99 -8.62 -18.64
C ARG A 712 6.20 -10.13 -18.57
N TYR A 713 7.03 -10.59 -17.64
CA TYR A 713 7.22 -12.02 -17.41
C TYR A 713 6.56 -12.46 -16.10
N LEU A 714 6.05 -13.69 -16.08
CA LEU A 714 5.41 -14.33 -14.95
C LEU A 714 6.39 -15.16 -14.09
N ASP A 715 7.56 -15.46 -14.64
CA ASP A 715 8.57 -16.30 -13.99
C ASP A 715 9.97 -15.69 -14.15
N ALA A 716 10.87 -16.03 -13.21
CA ALA A 716 12.23 -15.52 -13.18
C ALA A 716 13.13 -16.08 -14.31
N SER A 717 12.71 -17.13 -14.99
CA SER A 717 13.40 -17.68 -16.16
C SER A 717 12.95 -17.06 -17.47
N ASN A 718 11.94 -16.18 -17.43
CA ASN A 718 11.37 -15.48 -18.59
C ASN A 718 10.75 -16.42 -19.65
N THR A 719 10.20 -17.54 -19.24
CA THR A 719 9.55 -18.50 -20.13
C THR A 719 8.09 -18.20 -20.39
N ALA A 720 7.40 -17.67 -19.36
CA ALA A 720 6.00 -17.28 -19.44
C ALA A 720 5.82 -15.76 -19.51
N LYS A 721 5.01 -15.30 -20.46
CA LYS A 721 4.79 -13.87 -20.72
C LYS A 721 3.35 -13.45 -20.46
N LEU A 722 3.17 -12.25 -19.93
CA LEU A 722 1.93 -11.47 -20.00
C LEU A 722 1.95 -10.55 -21.21
N PRO A 723 0.89 -10.53 -22.02
CA PRO A 723 0.78 -9.59 -23.12
C PRO A 723 0.68 -8.14 -22.65
N SER A 724 1.02 -7.21 -23.52
CA SER A 724 0.81 -5.78 -23.27
C SER A 724 -0.68 -5.42 -23.16
N ALA A 725 -0.96 -4.36 -22.42
CA ALA A 725 -2.31 -3.84 -22.26
C ALA A 725 -2.34 -2.32 -22.42
N THR A 726 -3.42 -1.81 -23.02
CA THR A 726 -3.71 -0.37 -23.07
C THR A 726 -5.08 -0.14 -22.43
N VAL A 727 -5.12 0.78 -21.46
CA VAL A 727 -6.33 1.14 -20.71
C VAL A 727 -6.56 2.63 -20.88
N PHE A 728 -7.81 3.02 -21.16
CA PHE A 728 -8.21 4.43 -21.28
C PHE A 728 -9.17 4.80 -20.15
N ASN A 729 -9.03 6.01 -19.62
CA ASN A 729 -9.95 6.59 -18.65
C ASN A 729 -10.45 7.93 -19.19
N ALA A 730 -11.65 8.34 -18.76
CA ALA A 730 -12.23 9.63 -19.11
C ALA A 730 -12.96 10.23 -17.92
N ASN A 731 -12.94 11.54 -17.81
CA ASN A 731 -13.67 12.28 -16.79
C ASN A 731 -14.32 13.55 -17.36
N ILE A 732 -15.40 13.97 -16.74
CA ILE A 732 -16.03 15.26 -16.97
C ILE A 732 -16.52 15.82 -15.64
N GLY A 733 -16.26 17.09 -15.39
CA GLY A 733 -16.69 17.81 -14.21
C GLY A 733 -17.45 19.09 -14.57
N PHE A 734 -18.40 19.46 -13.72
CA PHE A 734 -19.22 20.67 -13.89
C PHE A 734 -19.24 21.49 -12.60
N ASP A 735 -19.08 22.81 -12.72
CA ASP A 735 -19.46 23.77 -11.70
C ASP A 735 -20.90 24.21 -11.98
N LEU A 736 -21.82 23.84 -11.10
CA LEU A 736 -23.26 24.07 -11.31
C LEU A 736 -23.66 25.51 -11.02
N GLN A 737 -22.79 26.38 -10.52
CA GLN A 737 -23.04 27.82 -10.40
C GLN A 737 -23.36 28.44 -11.74
N SER A 738 -22.79 27.94 -12.83
CA SER A 738 -23.09 28.38 -14.19
C SER A 738 -24.56 28.18 -14.61
N LEU A 739 -25.25 27.18 -14.03
CA LEU A 739 -26.67 26.91 -14.28
C LEU A 739 -27.57 27.78 -13.42
N SER A 740 -27.15 28.11 -12.18
CA SER A 740 -27.90 28.97 -11.28
C SER A 740 -26.98 29.51 -10.16
N PRO A 741 -27.04 30.82 -9.86
CA PRO A 741 -26.29 31.40 -8.71
C PRO A 741 -26.61 30.73 -7.36
N ARG A 742 -27.79 30.07 -7.24
CA ARG A 742 -28.15 29.30 -6.02
C ARG A 742 -27.35 28.03 -5.84
N LEU A 743 -26.67 27.58 -6.89
CA LEU A 743 -25.79 26.39 -6.87
C LEU A 743 -24.32 26.77 -6.74
N LYS A 744 -24.02 27.96 -6.22
CA LYS A 744 -22.64 28.35 -5.89
C LYS A 744 -22.04 27.32 -4.94
N GLY A 745 -20.80 26.89 -5.23
CA GLY A 745 -20.10 25.87 -4.46
C GLY A 745 -20.55 24.43 -4.72
N VAL A 746 -21.49 24.21 -5.68
CA VAL A 746 -21.94 22.87 -6.04
C VAL A 746 -21.24 22.43 -7.31
N GLY A 747 -20.49 21.31 -7.23
CA GLY A 747 -19.84 20.65 -8.36
C GLY A 747 -20.37 19.23 -8.56
N ALA A 748 -20.35 18.76 -9.79
CA ALA A 748 -20.67 17.37 -10.13
C ALA A 748 -19.58 16.80 -11.04
N SER A 749 -19.26 15.52 -10.89
CA SER A 749 -18.32 14.83 -11.76
C SER A 749 -18.81 13.44 -12.18
N LEU A 750 -18.36 13.02 -13.35
CA LEU A 750 -18.51 11.66 -13.88
C LEU A 750 -17.13 11.18 -14.32
N VAL A 751 -16.75 10.00 -13.88
CA VAL A 751 -15.47 9.37 -14.21
C VAL A 751 -15.72 7.96 -14.73
N VAL A 752 -15.09 7.61 -15.83
CA VAL A 752 -15.13 6.27 -16.42
C VAL A 752 -13.71 5.72 -16.44
N SER A 753 -13.45 4.73 -15.62
CA SER A 753 -12.19 3.96 -15.64
C SER A 753 -12.30 2.80 -16.60
N ASN A 754 -11.21 2.44 -17.29
CA ASN A 754 -11.17 1.41 -18.32
C ASN A 754 -12.29 1.58 -19.37
N LEU A 755 -12.36 2.76 -19.99
CA LEU A 755 -13.42 3.21 -20.89
C LEU A 755 -13.77 2.18 -21.99
N THR A 756 -12.78 1.47 -22.49
CA THR A 756 -12.93 0.47 -23.57
C THR A 756 -13.25 -0.94 -23.09
N ASP A 757 -13.43 -1.12 -21.77
CA ASP A 757 -13.63 -2.42 -21.12
C ASP A 757 -12.56 -3.46 -21.50
N ARG A 758 -11.30 -3.02 -21.51
CA ARG A 758 -10.17 -3.89 -21.85
C ARG A 758 -10.03 -4.98 -20.80
N LYS A 759 -10.11 -6.24 -21.20
CA LYS A 759 -9.79 -7.39 -20.37
C LYS A 759 -8.28 -7.60 -20.39
N TYR A 760 -7.65 -7.59 -19.22
CA TYR A 760 -6.20 -7.71 -19.09
C TYR A 760 -5.79 -8.28 -17.72
N LEU A 761 -4.58 -8.77 -17.63
CA LEU A 761 -3.96 -9.19 -16.39
C LEU A 761 -3.11 -8.02 -15.84
N ALA A 762 -3.35 -7.64 -14.58
CA ALA A 762 -2.74 -6.47 -13.92
C ALA A 762 -1.42 -6.83 -13.20
N GLY A 763 -1.46 -7.15 -11.93
CA GLY A 763 -0.30 -7.50 -11.10
C GLY A 763 0.10 -8.97 -11.23
N VAL A 764 1.39 -9.26 -11.17
CA VAL A 764 1.92 -10.63 -11.17
C VAL A 764 2.05 -11.12 -9.74
N ASP A 765 1.59 -12.34 -9.47
CA ASP A 765 1.59 -12.98 -8.14
C ASP A 765 2.76 -13.97 -7.95
N GLY A 766 3.70 -14.03 -8.86
CA GLY A 766 4.94 -14.80 -8.72
C GLY A 766 4.84 -16.32 -8.95
N SER A 767 3.64 -16.88 -9.18
CA SER A 767 3.40 -18.32 -9.35
C SER A 767 2.91 -18.69 -10.74
N ASN A 768 3.44 -18.07 -11.79
CA ASN A 768 2.91 -18.15 -13.16
C ASN A 768 1.44 -17.72 -13.28
N SER A 769 1.01 -16.85 -12.40
CA SER A 769 -0.33 -16.29 -12.33
C SER A 769 -0.29 -14.76 -12.16
N ALA A 770 -1.41 -14.12 -12.45
CA ALA A 770 -1.58 -12.69 -12.29
C ALA A 770 -3.04 -12.35 -11.92
N PHE A 771 -3.22 -11.21 -11.26
CA PHE A 771 -4.54 -10.69 -10.93
C PHE A 771 -5.23 -10.13 -12.18
N ILE A 772 -6.52 -10.32 -12.27
CA ILE A 772 -7.34 -9.73 -13.35
C ILE A 772 -7.47 -8.23 -13.05
N GLY A 773 -7.21 -7.40 -14.06
CA GLY A 773 -7.40 -5.96 -13.96
C GLY A 773 -8.87 -5.57 -13.89
N ALA A 774 -9.18 -4.51 -13.14
CA ALA A 774 -10.54 -4.00 -12.98
C ALA A 774 -11.23 -3.76 -14.34
N PRO A 775 -12.51 -4.12 -14.48
CA PRO A 775 -13.29 -3.88 -15.69
C PRO A 775 -13.59 -2.39 -15.85
N ARG A 776 -14.33 -2.03 -16.91
CA ARG A 776 -14.89 -0.68 -16.99
C ARG A 776 -15.77 -0.41 -15.78
N THR A 777 -15.53 0.72 -15.11
CA THR A 777 -16.35 1.21 -14.00
C THR A 777 -16.72 2.66 -14.23
N VAL A 778 -17.98 2.98 -13.95
CA VAL A 778 -18.52 4.34 -14.02
C VAL A 778 -18.80 4.83 -12.61
N GLY A 779 -18.25 5.96 -12.25
CA GLY A 779 -18.49 6.62 -10.97
C GLY A 779 -18.94 8.06 -11.17
N PHE A 780 -19.83 8.52 -10.33
CA PHE A 780 -20.27 9.91 -10.29
C PHE A 780 -20.13 10.47 -8.88
N SER A 781 -19.97 11.78 -8.77
CA SER A 781 -20.02 12.46 -7.48
C SER A 781 -20.65 13.84 -7.58
N VAL A 782 -21.21 14.28 -6.45
CA VAL A 782 -21.67 15.65 -6.23
C VAL A 782 -20.95 16.19 -5.01
N ARG A 783 -20.31 17.35 -5.16
CA ARG A 783 -19.65 18.11 -4.11
C ARG A 783 -20.44 19.38 -3.81
N VAL A 784 -20.54 19.70 -2.52
CA VAL A 784 -21.13 20.95 -2.03
C VAL A 784 -20.13 21.59 -1.08
N ASP A 785 -19.69 22.80 -1.37
CA ASP A 785 -18.83 23.64 -0.53
C ASP A 785 -19.68 24.84 -0.04
N LEU A 786 -19.86 24.96 1.30
CA LEU A 786 -20.68 25.97 1.98
C LEU A 786 -19.82 26.85 2.89
#